data_21947927122d407e9cd04d757274ac25
#
_entry.id   21947927122d407e9cd04d757274ac25
#
_cell.length_a   1.000
_cell.length_b   1.000
_cell.length_c   1.000
_cell.angle_alpha   90.00
_cell.angle_beta   90.00
_cell.angle_gamma   90.00
#
_symmetry.space_group_name_H-M   'P 1'
#
loop_
_entity.id
_entity.type
_entity.pdbx_description
1 polymer ?
#
loop_
_entity_poly.entity_id
_entity_poly.type
_entity_poly.pdbx_seq_one_letter_code
_entity_poly.pdbx_strand_id
1 'polypeptide(L)'
;MRIGTLLLLSATCAALSAPAVASPAADLARQRATAARVEIVRDDWGIAHVHGKSDADAVFGMVYAQAEDDFNRIEANYLTALGRTAEAEGEKAVWQDLRMKLFVDPADLQARYAKSPPWLKALMDAWADGLNFYLATHPASKPKVITRFEPWMALSFTEGSIGGDVERISLGELEAFYGKPQMQASAQVKAREFAQAVEFREPTGSNGFAIAPSNTKDGHALLLINPHTSFLFRSELQMTSDEGLNAYGAATWGQFFVYQGFNAHAGWMHTSSTVDVVDEFAETVLRKDGKLFYRYGTEERPVTVSTVEVPYKAADGALATKTFTVYRTHHGPIVRAADGKWVAFAMMYKPVEALEQSFLRTKAVDYDSFLKVAELKANSSNNTLFADDRGEVAYLHPQFIPRRDDRFDYTKPVDGADPATDWKGLHALSEAPHLKNPPNGWLMNTNNWPYSAAGPYSPKQADFPRYMDSVGETPRGVHATRVLSARKDFTPSTLIAAAYDPYLTAFADLIPTLSKAYDETPDDDPVKARLAPQMVALKAWDLKWSATSTETSLAVFWGEALWARSAAEAKKAGVSTYVYMAERTTPAQKLAALAEASDRLAADFGDWRTPWGQINRFQRNDGAIVQTFDDTKPSIPVPFASGQWGSLASFGARRYPGTKKYYGTSGNSFVAVVEFGPKVKALAVSAGGESGDPASKHFTDQAQRYAKGELRTVYFYPDQLTGHVERSYRPGEGR
;
A
#
# COMPACT_ATOMS: atom_id res chain seq x y z
N MET A 1 32.63 -0.64 82.99
CA MET A 1 32.62 0.47 82.05
C MET A 1 32.92 -0.06 80.68
N ARG A 2 31.95 -0.26 79.81
CA ARG A 2 32.11 -0.58 78.39
C ARG A 2 31.31 0.44 77.58
N ILE A 3 32.01 1.23 76.82
CA ILE A 3 31.48 2.27 75.97
C ILE A 3 31.09 1.60 74.66
N GLY A 4 29.78 1.64 74.29
CA GLY A 4 29.29 1.18 73.00
C GLY A 4 29.27 2.36 72.00
N THR A 5 29.95 2.17 70.89
CA THR A 5 29.97 3.09 69.79
C THR A 5 28.76 2.87 68.85
N LEU A 6 27.85 3.81 68.71
CA LEU A 6 26.78 3.83 67.74
C LEU A 6 27.32 4.24 66.37
N LEU A 7 27.23 3.36 65.37
CA LEU A 7 27.42 3.74 63.96
C LEU A 7 26.09 4.22 63.36
N LEU A 8 26.03 5.50 62.98
CA LEU A 8 24.96 6.02 62.12
C LEU A 8 25.25 5.60 60.67
N LEU A 9 24.37 4.75 60.10
CA LEU A 9 24.32 4.57 58.66
C LEU A 9 23.45 5.66 58.05
N SER A 10 24.07 6.60 57.29
CA SER A 10 23.39 7.53 56.44
C SER A 10 23.00 6.83 55.13
N ALA A 11 21.71 6.56 54.94
CA ALA A 11 21.16 6.13 53.66
C ALA A 11 21.02 7.32 52.71
N THR A 12 21.89 7.42 51.71
CA THR A 12 21.75 8.32 50.58
C THR A 12 20.70 7.77 49.63
N CYS A 13 19.48 8.31 49.69
CA CYS A 13 18.47 8.14 48.63
C CYS A 13 18.96 8.84 47.36
N ALA A 14 19.43 8.08 46.38
CA ALA A 14 19.58 8.56 45.02
C ALA A 14 18.18 8.75 44.41
N ALA A 15 17.70 9.97 44.40
CA ALA A 15 16.51 10.33 43.64
C ALA A 15 16.81 10.14 42.14
N LEU A 16 16.25 9.12 41.53
CA LEU A 16 16.16 9.02 40.08
C LEU A 16 15.27 10.18 39.61
N SER A 17 15.91 11.27 39.15
CA SER A 17 15.21 12.35 38.48
C SER A 17 14.62 11.80 37.19
N ALA A 18 13.28 11.71 37.10
CA ALA A 18 12.57 11.55 35.84
C ALA A 18 13.03 12.67 34.90
N PRO A 19 13.23 12.39 33.60
CA PRO A 19 13.60 13.44 32.65
C PRO A 19 12.53 14.55 32.69
N ALA A 20 12.96 15.76 32.96
CA ALA A 20 12.08 16.91 33.01
C ALA A 20 11.47 17.09 31.60
N VAL A 21 10.14 17.04 31.50
CA VAL A 21 9.42 17.40 30.28
C VAL A 21 9.77 18.86 29.96
N ALA A 22 10.39 19.10 28.80
CA ALA A 22 10.76 20.44 28.36
C ALA A 22 9.52 21.37 28.32
N SER A 23 9.68 22.62 28.70
CA SER A 23 8.56 23.55 28.59
C SER A 23 8.22 23.85 27.12
N PRO A 24 6.95 24.17 26.79
CA PRO A 24 6.57 24.49 25.40
C PRO A 24 7.45 25.60 24.78
N ALA A 25 7.94 26.55 25.57
CA ALA A 25 8.85 27.57 25.09
C ALA A 25 10.24 27.05 24.77
N ALA A 26 10.75 26.08 25.54
CA ALA A 26 12.03 25.44 25.27
C ALA A 26 11.96 24.55 24.02
N ASP A 27 10.85 23.81 23.83
CA ASP A 27 10.59 23.02 22.61
C ASP A 27 10.56 23.92 21.37
N LEU A 28 9.82 25.04 21.42
CA LEU A 28 9.74 25.97 20.30
C LEU A 28 11.11 26.62 19.98
N ALA A 29 11.92 26.90 20.99
CA ALA A 29 13.26 27.45 20.79
C ALA A 29 14.19 26.42 20.09
N ARG A 30 14.13 25.15 20.50
CA ARG A 30 14.87 24.04 19.86
C ARG A 30 14.41 23.87 18.41
N GLN A 31 13.11 23.83 18.15
CA GLN A 31 12.53 23.68 16.81
C GLN A 31 12.94 24.83 15.89
N ARG A 32 12.95 26.07 16.36
CA ARG A 32 13.45 27.24 15.60
C ARG A 32 14.93 27.11 15.27
N ALA A 33 15.74 26.60 16.18
CA ALA A 33 17.17 26.38 15.94
C ALA A 33 17.40 25.29 14.88
N THR A 34 16.56 24.26 14.84
CA THR A 34 16.56 23.23 13.79
C THR A 34 16.10 23.82 12.46
N ALA A 35 14.98 24.54 12.45
CA ALA A 35 14.45 25.21 11.25
C ALA A 35 15.46 26.13 10.56
N ALA A 36 16.30 26.81 11.33
CA ALA A 36 17.38 27.67 10.80
C ALA A 36 18.47 26.89 10.01
N ARG A 37 18.57 25.58 10.19
CA ARG A 37 19.52 24.69 9.46
C ARG A 37 18.89 23.97 8.28
N VAL A 38 17.59 24.18 8.03
CA VAL A 38 16.82 23.54 6.95
C VAL A 38 16.50 24.55 5.87
N GLU A 39 16.64 24.16 4.61
CA GLU A 39 16.14 24.89 3.45
C GLU A 39 15.11 24.04 2.72
N ILE A 40 14.01 24.62 2.29
CA ILE A 40 12.99 24.01 1.45
C ILE A 40 12.86 24.83 0.18
N VAL A 41 13.13 24.20 -0.96
CA VAL A 41 12.90 24.75 -2.29
C VAL A 41 11.67 24.07 -2.87
N ARG A 42 10.65 24.84 -3.27
CA ARG A 42 9.52 24.34 -4.05
C ARG A 42 9.80 24.58 -5.52
N ASP A 43 9.69 23.53 -6.35
CA ASP A 43 9.79 23.68 -7.79
C ASP A 43 8.46 24.13 -8.42
N ASP A 44 8.43 24.28 -9.74
CA ASP A 44 7.26 24.74 -10.49
C ASP A 44 6.08 23.75 -10.53
N TRP A 45 6.25 22.54 -9.95
CA TRP A 45 5.22 21.52 -9.69
C TRP A 45 4.80 21.44 -8.21
N GLY A 46 5.36 22.32 -7.38
CA GLY A 46 5.13 22.32 -5.92
C GLY A 46 5.93 21.27 -5.16
N ILE A 47 6.76 20.49 -5.85
CA ILE A 47 7.55 19.44 -5.21
C ILE A 47 8.59 20.06 -4.26
N ALA A 48 8.67 19.51 -3.05
CA ALA A 48 9.62 19.98 -2.04
C ALA A 48 11.00 19.34 -2.23
N HIS A 49 12.03 20.16 -2.43
CA HIS A 49 13.43 19.79 -2.32
C HIS A 49 13.95 20.28 -0.98
N VAL A 50 14.11 19.34 -0.05
CA VAL A 50 14.50 19.64 1.34
C VAL A 50 15.98 19.40 1.52
N HIS A 51 16.68 20.38 2.12
CA HIS A 51 18.08 20.24 2.51
C HIS A 51 18.26 20.53 4.00
N GLY A 52 18.91 19.60 4.71
CA GLY A 52 19.29 19.73 6.12
C GLY A 52 20.79 19.59 6.33
N LYS A 53 21.33 20.17 7.43
CA LYS A 53 22.74 19.99 7.82
C LYS A 53 23.03 18.55 8.27
N SER A 54 22.03 17.87 8.81
CA SER A 54 22.08 16.46 9.20
C SER A 54 20.90 15.70 8.62
N ASP A 55 20.92 14.38 8.67
CA ASP A 55 19.79 13.53 8.32
C ASP A 55 18.55 13.90 9.16
N ALA A 56 18.74 14.19 10.44
CA ALA A 56 17.66 14.62 11.33
C ALA A 56 17.08 15.99 10.92
N ASP A 57 17.92 16.95 10.52
CA ASP A 57 17.44 18.25 10.00
C ASP A 57 16.65 18.05 8.68
N ALA A 58 17.10 17.13 7.81
CA ALA A 58 16.36 16.79 6.59
C ALA A 58 14.99 16.15 6.89
N VAL A 59 14.91 15.26 7.88
CA VAL A 59 13.65 14.68 8.35
C VAL A 59 12.70 15.74 8.89
N PHE A 60 13.21 16.67 9.72
CA PHE A 60 12.41 17.80 10.22
C PHE A 60 11.80 18.62 9.07
N GLY A 61 12.61 18.97 8.07
CA GLY A 61 12.15 19.71 6.90
C GLY A 61 11.16 18.93 6.02
N MET A 62 11.43 17.64 5.83
CA MET A 62 10.56 16.76 5.03
C MET A 62 9.13 16.71 5.57
N VAL A 63 8.97 16.43 6.87
CA VAL A 63 7.62 16.32 7.45
C VAL A 63 6.94 17.66 7.62
N TYR A 64 7.72 18.74 7.79
CA TYR A 64 7.19 20.11 7.76
C TYR A 64 6.62 20.43 6.38
N ALA A 65 7.34 20.14 5.29
CA ALA A 65 6.89 20.36 3.92
C ALA A 65 5.64 19.51 3.59
N GLN A 66 5.62 18.24 4.00
CA GLN A 66 4.42 17.41 3.87
C GLN A 66 3.21 17.98 4.62
N ALA A 67 3.43 18.53 5.83
CA ALA A 67 2.36 19.14 6.61
C ALA A 67 1.82 20.43 5.98
N GLU A 68 2.67 21.20 5.28
CA GLU A 68 2.20 22.34 4.47
C GLU A 68 1.31 21.91 3.31
N ASP A 69 1.58 20.74 2.73
CA ASP A 69 0.83 20.22 1.60
C ASP A 69 -0.48 19.54 2.00
N ASP A 70 -0.48 18.65 3.02
CA ASP A 70 -1.69 17.97 3.49
C ASP A 70 -1.58 17.46 4.95
N PHE A 71 -1.59 18.37 5.91
CA PHE A 71 -1.57 18.01 7.33
C PHE A 71 -2.74 17.10 7.74
N ASN A 72 -3.93 17.33 7.18
CA ASN A 72 -5.10 16.51 7.52
C ASN A 72 -4.90 15.05 7.21
N ARG A 73 -4.18 14.74 6.14
CA ARG A 73 -3.87 13.36 5.74
C ARG A 73 -2.80 12.74 6.63
N ILE A 74 -1.80 13.53 7.05
CA ILE A 74 -0.81 13.08 8.05
C ILE A 74 -1.52 12.70 9.34
N GLU A 75 -2.36 13.58 9.87
CA GLU A 75 -3.11 13.30 11.10
C GLU A 75 -3.98 12.05 10.96
N ALA A 76 -4.74 11.90 9.86
CA ALA A 76 -5.60 10.74 9.62
C ALA A 76 -4.81 9.43 9.58
N ASN A 77 -3.63 9.42 8.97
CA ASN A 77 -2.75 8.25 8.94
C ASN A 77 -2.31 7.84 10.35
N TYR A 78 -1.91 8.81 11.19
CA TYR A 78 -1.51 8.53 12.58
C TYR A 78 -2.69 8.19 13.49
N LEU A 79 -3.88 8.76 13.27
CA LEU A 79 -5.09 8.34 13.96
C LEU A 79 -5.41 6.86 13.67
N THR A 80 -5.31 6.47 12.41
CA THR A 80 -5.51 5.06 12.01
C THR A 80 -4.45 4.16 12.62
N ALA A 81 -3.17 4.51 12.49
CA ALA A 81 -2.05 3.70 12.97
C ALA A 81 -2.03 3.53 14.51
N LEU A 82 -2.50 4.54 15.25
CA LEU A 82 -2.58 4.53 16.71
C LEU A 82 -3.91 3.94 17.25
N GLY A 83 -4.86 3.58 16.36
CA GLY A 83 -6.20 3.16 16.78
C GLY A 83 -6.97 4.27 17.49
N ARG A 84 -6.97 5.50 16.94
CA ARG A 84 -7.60 6.71 17.47
C ARG A 84 -8.57 7.37 16.49
N THR A 85 -8.91 6.68 15.40
CA THR A 85 -9.83 7.20 14.37
C THR A 85 -11.20 7.52 14.92
N ALA A 86 -11.68 6.73 15.90
CA ALA A 86 -13.00 6.93 16.51
C ALA A 86 -13.11 8.24 17.32
N GLU A 87 -11.99 8.79 17.82
CA GLU A 87 -11.98 10.11 18.47
C GLU A 87 -12.34 11.23 17.49
N ALA A 88 -12.04 11.08 16.19
CA ALA A 88 -12.39 12.02 15.15
C ALA A 88 -13.72 11.68 14.44
N GLU A 89 -13.90 10.39 14.08
CA GLU A 89 -14.95 9.93 13.15
C GLU A 89 -16.17 9.31 13.85
N GLY A 90 -16.12 9.18 15.17
CA GLY A 90 -17.21 8.67 15.99
C GLY A 90 -17.25 7.14 16.10
N GLU A 91 -18.33 6.66 16.69
CA GLU A 91 -18.53 5.25 17.11
C GLU A 91 -18.35 4.22 15.97
N LYS A 92 -18.63 4.61 14.72
CA LYS A 92 -18.47 3.75 13.54
C LYS A 92 -17.05 3.21 13.34
N ALA A 93 -16.03 3.91 13.87
CA ALA A 93 -14.62 3.54 13.74
C ALA A 93 -14.08 2.71 14.93
N VAL A 94 -14.89 2.43 15.95
CA VAL A 94 -14.46 1.72 17.17
C VAL A 94 -13.83 0.35 16.86
N TRP A 95 -14.40 -0.41 15.93
CA TRP A 95 -13.88 -1.74 15.58
C TRP A 95 -12.58 -1.66 14.81
N GLN A 96 -12.40 -0.64 13.98
CA GLN A 96 -11.13 -0.37 13.31
C GLN A 96 -10.04 -0.04 14.33
N ASP A 97 -10.36 0.80 15.32
CA ASP A 97 -9.43 1.18 16.37
C ASP A 97 -9.11 0.01 17.31
N LEU A 98 -10.10 -0.80 17.68
CA LEU A 98 -9.86 -2.02 18.45
C LEU A 98 -8.90 -2.96 17.70
N ARG A 99 -9.11 -3.18 16.40
CA ARG A 99 -8.23 -3.99 15.56
C ARG A 99 -6.77 -3.53 15.65
N MET A 100 -6.52 -2.21 15.55
CA MET A 100 -5.18 -1.65 15.69
C MET A 100 -4.63 -1.82 17.09
N LYS A 101 -5.42 -1.54 18.13
CA LYS A 101 -5.00 -1.62 19.54
C LYS A 101 -4.75 -3.05 20.03
N LEU A 102 -5.16 -4.09 19.31
CA LEU A 102 -4.74 -5.46 19.58
C LEU A 102 -3.24 -5.68 19.33
N PHE A 103 -2.59 -4.83 18.52
CA PHE A 103 -1.17 -4.93 18.15
C PHE A 103 -0.36 -3.72 18.61
N VAL A 104 -0.92 -2.53 18.53
CA VAL A 104 -0.25 -1.26 18.83
C VAL A 104 -0.55 -0.85 20.27
N ASP A 105 0.46 -1.03 21.14
CA ASP A 105 0.43 -0.58 22.54
C ASP A 105 1.37 0.63 22.67
N PRO A 106 0.88 1.84 23.05
CA PRO A 106 1.70 3.00 23.28
C PRO A 106 2.84 2.78 24.28
N ALA A 107 2.62 2.00 25.35
CA ALA A 107 3.66 1.74 26.34
C ALA A 107 4.80 0.87 25.78
N ASP A 108 4.47 -0.14 24.94
CA ASP A 108 5.48 -0.93 24.24
C ASP A 108 6.26 -0.09 23.23
N LEU A 109 5.58 0.77 22.46
CA LEU A 109 6.25 1.66 21.48
C LEU A 109 7.18 2.67 22.17
N GLN A 110 6.78 3.23 23.32
CA GLN A 110 7.65 4.09 24.15
C GLN A 110 8.89 3.33 24.64
N ALA A 111 8.71 2.10 25.12
CA ALA A 111 9.82 1.26 25.57
C ALA A 111 10.78 0.91 24.40
N ARG A 112 10.25 0.64 23.20
CA ARG A 112 11.05 0.40 21.99
C ARG A 112 11.78 1.66 21.54
N TYR A 113 11.10 2.80 21.49
CA TYR A 113 11.74 4.10 21.22
C TYR A 113 12.90 4.37 22.17
N ALA A 114 12.71 4.16 23.48
CA ALA A 114 13.78 4.38 24.47
C ALA A 114 15.02 3.50 24.22
N LYS A 115 14.84 2.30 23.65
CA LYS A 115 15.90 1.33 23.33
C LYS A 115 16.42 1.42 21.89
N SER A 116 15.81 2.24 21.04
CA SER A 116 16.21 2.40 19.64
C SER A 116 17.65 2.95 19.55
N PRO A 117 18.37 2.65 18.45
CA PRO A 117 19.69 3.22 18.21
C PRO A 117 19.68 4.76 18.26
N PRO A 118 20.73 5.41 18.78
CA PRO A 118 20.77 6.88 18.94
C PRO A 118 20.48 7.65 17.65
N TRP A 119 20.98 7.19 16.50
CA TRP A 119 20.73 7.82 15.21
C TRP A 119 19.25 7.76 14.82
N LEU A 120 18.58 6.61 15.02
CA LEU A 120 17.15 6.47 14.71
C LEU A 120 16.28 7.28 15.67
N LYS A 121 16.67 7.36 16.96
CA LYS A 121 16.00 8.26 17.91
C LYS A 121 16.07 9.71 17.45
N ALA A 122 17.25 10.18 17.00
CA ALA A 122 17.41 11.54 16.49
C ALA A 122 16.48 11.83 15.30
N LEU A 123 16.23 10.86 14.40
CA LEU A 123 15.29 10.99 13.31
C LEU A 123 13.83 11.06 13.81
N MET A 124 13.44 10.22 14.76
CA MET A 124 12.10 10.23 15.35
C MET A 124 11.84 11.52 16.15
N ASP A 125 12.85 12.04 16.87
CA ASP A 125 12.77 13.31 17.57
C ASP A 125 12.56 14.46 16.57
N ALA A 126 13.33 14.49 15.48
CA ALA A 126 13.23 15.48 14.43
C ALA A 126 11.89 15.40 13.68
N TRP A 127 11.36 14.20 13.46
CA TRP A 127 10.04 13.99 12.90
C TRP A 127 8.94 14.61 13.78
N ALA A 128 8.94 14.32 15.07
CA ALA A 128 7.97 14.92 16.00
C ALA A 128 8.12 16.44 16.07
N ASP A 129 9.35 16.94 16.15
CA ASP A 129 9.64 18.37 16.18
C ASP A 129 9.19 19.09 14.90
N GLY A 130 9.36 18.50 13.70
CA GLY A 130 8.94 19.07 12.44
C GLY A 130 7.42 19.26 12.36
N LEU A 131 6.65 18.24 12.75
CA LEU A 131 5.19 18.30 12.79
C LEU A 131 4.67 19.26 13.85
N ASN A 132 5.26 19.25 15.05
CA ASN A 132 4.90 20.17 16.12
C ASN A 132 5.25 21.62 15.77
N PHE A 133 6.37 21.85 15.08
CA PHE A 133 6.76 23.17 14.60
C PHE A 133 5.79 23.70 13.53
N TYR A 134 5.34 22.81 12.62
CA TYR A 134 4.27 23.16 11.68
C TYR A 134 3.02 23.66 12.42
N LEU A 135 2.53 22.90 13.40
CA LEU A 135 1.35 23.30 14.18
C LEU A 135 1.57 24.63 14.93
N ALA A 136 2.77 24.85 15.46
CA ALA A 136 3.10 26.10 16.16
C ALA A 136 3.17 27.33 15.23
N THR A 137 3.56 27.12 13.97
CA THR A 137 3.71 28.20 12.96
C THR A 137 2.49 28.38 12.06
N HIS A 138 1.54 27.42 12.07
CA HIS A 138 0.32 27.45 11.28
C HIS A 138 -0.94 27.35 12.16
N PRO A 139 -1.25 28.40 12.97
CA PRO A 139 -2.37 28.35 13.93
C PRO A 139 -3.76 28.22 13.27
N ALA A 140 -3.85 28.43 11.96
CA ALA A 140 -5.07 28.18 11.18
C ALA A 140 -5.33 26.68 10.97
N SER A 141 -4.28 25.86 10.95
CA SER A 141 -4.40 24.40 10.90
C SER A 141 -4.99 23.89 12.21
N LYS A 142 -6.14 23.20 12.12
CA LYS A 142 -6.86 22.69 13.27
C LYS A 142 -6.79 21.17 13.28
N PRO A 143 -5.89 20.56 14.08
CA PRO A 143 -5.90 19.12 14.25
C PRO A 143 -7.25 18.64 14.80
N LYS A 144 -7.73 17.49 14.35
CA LYS A 144 -8.97 16.89 14.85
C LYS A 144 -8.79 16.30 16.25
N VAL A 145 -7.62 15.72 16.51
CA VAL A 145 -7.31 14.97 17.76
C VAL A 145 -5.86 15.13 18.19
N ILE A 146 -4.88 15.03 17.26
CA ILE A 146 -3.45 15.01 17.61
C ILE A 146 -2.92 16.44 17.66
N THR A 147 -2.95 17.05 18.85
CA THR A 147 -2.44 18.41 19.08
C THR A 147 -0.93 18.45 19.35
N ARG A 148 -0.30 17.29 19.60
CA ARG A 148 1.13 17.11 19.78
C ARG A 148 1.57 15.74 19.31
N PHE A 149 2.60 15.69 18.50
CA PHE A 149 3.27 14.46 18.09
C PHE A 149 4.40 14.13 19.05
N GLU A 150 4.48 12.87 19.46
CA GLU A 150 5.56 12.35 20.31
C GLU A 150 6.48 11.43 19.47
N PRO A 151 7.81 11.42 19.69
CA PRO A 151 8.75 10.70 18.84
C PRO A 151 8.43 9.22 18.64
N TRP A 152 7.95 8.54 19.69
CA TRP A 152 7.59 7.11 19.65
C TRP A 152 6.44 6.81 18.70
N MET A 153 5.57 7.80 18.38
CA MET A 153 4.44 7.62 17.47
C MET A 153 4.90 7.23 16.06
N ALA A 154 6.09 7.65 15.63
CA ALA A 154 6.66 7.25 14.36
C ALA A 154 6.77 5.72 14.21
N LEU A 155 6.96 4.99 15.30
CA LEU A 155 7.00 3.52 15.31
C LEU A 155 5.64 2.85 15.02
N SER A 156 4.52 3.57 15.16
CA SER A 156 3.19 3.04 14.88
C SER A 156 2.88 2.98 13.38
N PHE A 157 3.57 3.77 12.57
CA PHE A 157 3.30 3.89 11.14
C PHE A 157 4.58 3.67 10.33
N THR A 158 5.02 2.43 10.29
CA THR A 158 6.21 2.00 9.57
C THR A 158 5.82 1.43 8.20
N GLU A 159 6.78 1.40 7.29
CA GLU A 159 6.58 0.95 5.93
C GLU A 159 6.25 -0.54 5.86
N GLY A 160 5.14 -0.83 5.19
CA GLY A 160 4.70 -2.19 5.02
C GLY A 160 4.53 -2.94 6.35
N SER A 161 4.43 -2.19 7.44
CA SER A 161 4.24 -2.75 8.77
C SER A 161 2.76 -3.09 9.01
N ILE A 162 2.43 -3.21 10.26
CA ILE A 162 1.13 -3.58 10.81
C ILE A 162 -0.06 -3.13 9.97
N GLY A 163 -0.04 -1.91 9.37
CA GLY A 163 -1.19 -1.35 8.66
C GLY A 163 -1.73 -2.22 7.52
N GLY A 164 -0.86 -2.78 6.68
CA GLY A 164 -1.28 -3.60 5.53
C GLY A 164 -1.78 -4.99 5.95
N ASP A 165 -1.03 -5.67 6.81
CA ASP A 165 -1.35 -7.05 7.20
C ASP A 165 -2.48 -7.11 8.23
N VAL A 166 -2.60 -6.11 9.12
CA VAL A 166 -3.69 -6.05 10.12
C VAL A 166 -5.06 -5.90 9.45
N GLU A 167 -5.13 -5.34 8.25
CA GLU A 167 -6.38 -5.19 7.50
C GLU A 167 -7.00 -6.51 7.04
N ARG A 168 -6.24 -7.61 7.07
CA ARG A 168 -6.76 -8.96 6.83
C ARG A 168 -7.72 -9.42 7.94
N ILE A 169 -7.66 -8.82 9.14
CA ILE A 169 -8.58 -9.10 10.24
C ILE A 169 -9.93 -8.46 9.93
N SER A 170 -10.97 -9.27 9.80
CA SER A 170 -12.32 -8.83 9.54
C SER A 170 -12.91 -8.05 10.71
N LEU A 171 -13.37 -6.82 10.46
CA LEU A 171 -14.04 -6.00 11.47
C LEU A 171 -15.37 -6.63 11.91
N GLY A 172 -16.08 -7.31 11.00
CA GLY A 172 -17.34 -7.98 11.32
C GLY A 172 -17.16 -9.19 12.24
N GLU A 173 -16.12 -10.01 12.01
CA GLU A 173 -15.79 -11.13 12.89
C GLU A 173 -15.26 -10.65 14.26
N LEU A 174 -14.47 -9.57 14.26
CA LEU A 174 -14.00 -8.92 15.48
C LEU A 174 -15.18 -8.40 16.33
N GLU A 175 -16.15 -7.73 15.68
CA GLU A 175 -17.39 -7.29 16.31
C GLU A 175 -18.23 -8.47 16.84
N ALA A 176 -18.35 -9.53 16.07
CA ALA A 176 -19.06 -10.73 16.48
C ALA A 176 -18.44 -11.40 17.71
N PHE A 177 -17.12 -11.34 17.84
CA PHE A 177 -16.39 -11.94 18.96
C PHE A 177 -16.42 -11.07 20.23
N TYR A 178 -16.12 -9.77 20.11
CA TYR A 178 -15.97 -8.85 21.24
C TYR A 178 -17.24 -8.05 21.57
N GLY A 179 -18.17 -7.92 20.62
CA GLY A 179 -19.38 -7.09 20.77
C GLY A 179 -20.54 -7.76 21.51
N LYS A 180 -20.51 -9.09 21.66
CA LYS A 180 -21.56 -9.88 22.35
C LYS A 180 -20.94 -10.96 23.24
N PRO A 181 -21.61 -11.33 24.36
CA PRO A 181 -21.09 -12.35 25.28
C PRO A 181 -21.07 -13.78 24.71
N GLN A 182 -21.46 -14.04 23.49
CA GLN A 182 -21.57 -15.36 22.87
C GLN A 182 -20.66 -15.54 21.67
N MET A 183 -19.84 -16.59 21.73
CA MET A 183 -18.72 -16.98 20.88
C MET A 183 -19.12 -17.58 19.50
N GLN A 184 -20.12 -17.07 18.80
CA GLN A 184 -20.44 -17.57 17.45
C GLN A 184 -20.55 -16.41 16.47
N ALA A 185 -19.65 -16.39 15.47
CA ALA A 185 -19.83 -15.54 14.29
C ALA A 185 -21.18 -15.89 13.64
N SER A 186 -22.04 -14.91 13.46
CA SER A 186 -23.36 -15.15 12.85
C SER A 186 -23.18 -15.58 11.40
N ALA A 187 -24.08 -16.42 10.87
CA ALA A 187 -24.12 -16.78 9.47
C ALA A 187 -24.21 -15.55 8.55
N GLN A 188 -24.80 -14.47 9.02
CA GLN A 188 -24.87 -13.18 8.31
C GLN A 188 -23.52 -12.49 8.16
N VAL A 189 -22.62 -12.56 9.17
CA VAL A 189 -21.26 -12.01 9.06
C VAL A 189 -20.48 -12.80 8.01
N LYS A 190 -20.50 -14.13 8.08
CA LYS A 190 -19.83 -15.00 7.07
C LYS A 190 -20.37 -14.77 5.66
N ALA A 191 -21.67 -14.61 5.48
CA ALA A 191 -22.28 -14.33 4.19
C ALA A 191 -21.87 -12.96 3.64
N ARG A 192 -21.81 -11.92 4.49
CA ARG A 192 -21.36 -10.57 4.13
C ARG A 192 -19.88 -10.56 3.71
N GLU A 193 -19.03 -11.24 4.46
CA GLU A 193 -17.60 -11.36 4.15
C GLU A 193 -17.35 -12.13 2.87
N PHE A 194 -18.08 -13.23 2.66
CA PHE A 194 -18.03 -13.96 1.40
C PHE A 194 -18.44 -13.08 0.22
N ALA A 195 -19.54 -12.31 0.36
CA ALA A 195 -19.99 -11.36 -0.66
C ALA A 195 -18.95 -10.28 -0.95
N GLN A 196 -18.31 -9.71 0.09
CA GLN A 196 -17.23 -8.74 -0.07
C GLN A 196 -15.99 -9.34 -0.75
N ALA A 197 -15.64 -10.58 -0.44
CA ALA A 197 -14.47 -11.27 -1.02
C ALA A 197 -14.65 -11.64 -2.51
N VAL A 198 -15.88 -11.65 -3.03
CA VAL A 198 -16.18 -11.93 -4.44
C VAL A 198 -16.68 -10.69 -5.20
N GLU A 199 -16.84 -9.56 -4.50
CA GLU A 199 -17.19 -8.29 -5.14
C GLU A 199 -16.09 -7.87 -6.11
N PHE A 200 -16.51 -7.33 -7.28
CA PHE A 200 -15.55 -6.73 -8.20
C PHE A 200 -14.93 -5.48 -7.57
N ARG A 201 -13.61 -5.51 -7.36
CA ARG A 201 -12.84 -4.38 -6.86
C ARG A 201 -11.59 -4.23 -7.68
N GLU A 202 -11.19 -2.98 -7.94
CA GLU A 202 -9.89 -2.71 -8.54
C GLU A 202 -8.80 -3.32 -7.65
N PRO A 203 -7.96 -4.20 -8.17
CA PRO A 203 -6.84 -4.72 -7.39
C PRO A 203 -5.89 -3.58 -7.03
N THR A 204 -5.70 -3.34 -5.75
CA THR A 204 -4.59 -2.52 -5.27
C THR A 204 -3.29 -3.26 -5.53
N GLY A 205 -2.24 -2.54 -5.91
CA GLY A 205 -1.00 -3.21 -6.22
C GLY A 205 0.06 -2.27 -6.76
N SER A 206 0.82 -2.72 -7.74
CA SER A 206 1.92 -1.93 -8.32
C SER A 206 2.46 -2.61 -9.57
N ASN A 207 3.18 -1.85 -10.41
CA ASN A 207 4.08 -2.41 -11.42
C ASN A 207 5.51 -1.92 -11.16
N GLY A 208 6.47 -2.82 -11.20
CA GLY A 208 7.88 -2.50 -11.22
C GLY A 208 8.57 -3.22 -12.37
N PHE A 209 9.39 -2.50 -13.15
CA PHE A 209 10.24 -3.06 -14.20
C PHE A 209 11.67 -2.59 -13.99
N ALA A 210 12.63 -3.51 -13.98
CA ALA A 210 14.05 -3.20 -13.99
C ALA A 210 14.67 -3.73 -15.27
N ILE A 211 15.34 -2.87 -16.04
CA ILE A 211 15.93 -3.18 -17.34
C ILE A 211 17.45 -3.06 -17.22
N ALA A 212 18.14 -4.16 -17.51
CA ALA A 212 19.60 -4.19 -17.49
C ALA A 212 20.20 -3.45 -18.71
N PRO A 213 21.46 -2.97 -18.63
CA PRO A 213 22.15 -2.29 -19.73
C PRO A 213 22.14 -3.03 -21.06
N SER A 214 22.14 -4.37 -21.02
CA SER A 214 22.07 -5.22 -22.23
C SER A 214 20.79 -5.07 -23.05
N ASN A 215 19.74 -4.50 -22.46
CA ASN A 215 18.43 -4.28 -23.09
C ASN A 215 18.09 -2.80 -23.22
N THR A 216 19.04 -1.89 -22.99
CA THR A 216 18.83 -0.45 -23.17
C THR A 216 19.67 0.08 -24.33
N LYS A 217 19.20 1.15 -24.94
CA LYS A 217 19.89 1.77 -26.08
C LYS A 217 21.21 2.43 -25.68
N ASP A 218 21.23 3.08 -24.54
CA ASP A 218 22.36 3.89 -24.07
C ASP A 218 23.28 3.14 -23.09
N GLY A 219 23.00 1.85 -22.83
CA GLY A 219 23.80 1.01 -21.93
C GLY A 219 23.68 1.36 -20.45
N HIS A 220 22.60 2.04 -20.05
CA HIS A 220 22.30 2.39 -18.67
C HIS A 220 21.11 1.56 -18.15
N ALA A 221 21.14 1.14 -16.89
CA ALA A 221 19.99 0.48 -16.29
C ALA A 221 18.79 1.44 -16.17
N LEU A 222 17.58 0.89 -16.33
CA LEU A 222 16.34 1.64 -16.15
C LEU A 222 15.47 1.00 -15.07
N LEU A 223 14.73 1.83 -14.33
CA LEU A 223 13.74 1.38 -13.34
C LEU A 223 12.41 2.09 -13.56
N LEU A 224 11.34 1.33 -13.71
CA LEU A 224 9.97 1.81 -13.61
C LEU A 224 9.48 1.67 -12.16
N ILE A 225 9.00 2.77 -11.59
CA ILE A 225 8.38 2.87 -10.28
C ILE A 225 6.92 3.27 -10.49
N ASN A 226 5.99 2.35 -10.26
CA ASN A 226 4.56 2.58 -10.52
C ASN A 226 3.67 1.90 -9.47
N PRO A 227 3.54 2.48 -8.25
CA PRO A 227 2.59 2.01 -7.25
C PRO A 227 1.14 2.25 -7.70
N HIS A 228 0.29 1.23 -7.47
CA HIS A 228 -1.16 1.31 -7.63
C HIS A 228 -1.82 1.40 -6.26
N THR A 229 -1.89 2.61 -5.73
CA THR A 229 -2.53 2.91 -4.44
C THR A 229 -3.61 3.97 -4.63
N SER A 230 -4.25 4.38 -3.56
CA SER A 230 -5.08 5.61 -3.61
C SER A 230 -4.28 6.75 -4.22
N PHE A 231 -4.88 7.54 -5.10
CA PHE A 231 -4.20 8.61 -5.84
C PHE A 231 -3.52 9.64 -4.93
N LEU A 232 -4.08 9.87 -3.75
CA LEU A 232 -3.61 10.87 -2.80
C LEU A 232 -2.93 10.23 -1.58
N PHE A 233 -2.40 9.02 -1.72
CA PHE A 233 -1.80 8.30 -0.61
C PHE A 233 -0.36 8.75 -0.30
N ARG A 234 0.35 9.31 -1.29
CA ARG A 234 1.76 9.67 -1.18
C ARG A 234 2.02 11.11 -1.58
N SER A 235 3.02 11.72 -0.92
CA SER A 235 3.67 12.94 -1.38
C SER A 235 4.87 12.59 -2.25
N GLU A 236 5.23 13.48 -3.17
CA GLU A 236 6.45 13.43 -3.96
C GLU A 236 7.43 14.48 -3.45
N LEU A 237 8.67 14.10 -3.17
CA LEU A 237 9.66 15.02 -2.64
C LEU A 237 11.10 14.54 -2.84
N GLN A 238 12.05 15.43 -2.59
CA GLN A 238 13.47 15.14 -2.41
C GLN A 238 13.90 15.51 -0.99
N MET A 239 14.75 14.66 -0.39
CA MET A 239 15.41 14.96 0.87
C MET A 239 16.92 14.78 0.74
N THR A 240 17.68 15.79 1.21
CA THR A 240 19.14 15.82 1.15
C THR A 240 19.75 16.26 2.47
N SER A 241 20.96 15.81 2.78
CA SER A 241 21.73 16.27 3.94
C SER A 241 23.24 16.36 3.66
N ASP A 242 23.96 17.13 4.47
CA ASP A 242 25.44 17.16 4.45
C ASP A 242 26.03 15.80 4.93
N GLU A 243 25.20 14.89 5.50
CA GLU A 243 25.60 13.52 5.90
C GLU A 243 25.46 12.47 4.76
N GLY A 244 25.28 12.94 3.53
CA GLY A 244 25.23 12.10 2.32
C GLY A 244 23.88 11.51 1.97
N LEU A 245 22.81 11.95 2.60
CA LEU A 245 21.44 11.63 2.16
C LEU A 245 21.14 12.45 0.89
N ASN A 246 20.62 11.79 -0.14
CA ASN A 246 20.04 12.43 -1.32
C ASN A 246 19.06 11.46 -1.98
N ALA A 247 17.82 11.48 -1.56
CA ALA A 247 16.77 10.58 -2.04
C ALA A 247 15.58 11.36 -2.59
N TYR A 248 15.09 10.94 -3.75
CA TYR A 248 13.91 11.47 -4.42
C TYR A 248 12.88 10.36 -4.64
N GLY A 249 11.60 10.66 -4.47
CA GLY A 249 10.51 9.75 -4.80
C GLY A 249 9.25 9.98 -3.98
N ALA A 250 8.45 8.92 -3.88
CA ALA A 250 7.18 8.93 -3.17
C ALA A 250 7.34 8.52 -1.71
N ALA A 251 6.83 9.35 -0.80
CA ALA A 251 6.73 9.10 0.63
C ALA A 251 5.26 9.03 1.04
N THR A 252 4.89 8.12 1.92
CA THR A 252 3.55 8.13 2.51
C THR A 252 3.41 9.32 3.46
N TRP A 253 2.29 10.04 3.39
CA TRP A 253 2.06 11.23 4.21
C TRP A 253 2.31 10.99 5.70
N GLY A 254 3.26 11.71 6.25
CA GLY A 254 3.68 11.62 7.64
C GLY A 254 4.84 10.64 7.90
N GLN A 255 5.25 9.80 6.95
CA GLN A 255 6.50 9.04 7.05
C GLN A 255 7.71 9.94 6.71
N PHE A 256 8.86 9.63 7.31
CA PHE A 256 10.07 10.45 7.19
C PHE A 256 11.16 9.82 6.31
N PHE A 257 10.77 9.04 5.33
CA PHE A 257 11.66 8.40 4.36
C PHE A 257 10.98 8.25 2.99
N VAL A 258 11.78 8.24 1.95
CA VAL A 258 11.31 7.93 0.59
C VAL A 258 11.01 6.44 0.51
N TYR A 259 9.74 6.10 0.36
CA TYR A 259 9.28 4.70 0.33
C TYR A 259 9.70 4.00 -0.95
N GLN A 260 9.41 4.62 -2.10
CA GLN A 260 9.79 4.15 -3.43
C GLN A 260 10.43 5.32 -4.15
N GLY A 261 11.60 5.10 -4.70
CA GLY A 261 12.34 6.18 -5.31
C GLY A 261 13.75 5.79 -5.70
N PHE A 262 14.61 6.78 -5.70
CA PHE A 262 15.99 6.62 -6.12
C PHE A 262 16.89 7.67 -5.45
N ASN A 263 18.18 7.40 -5.45
CA ASN A 263 19.24 8.35 -5.16
C ASN A 263 20.13 8.52 -6.39
N ALA A 264 21.30 9.15 -6.26
CA ALA A 264 22.20 9.37 -7.38
C ALA A 264 22.72 8.07 -8.03
N HIS A 265 22.68 6.94 -7.29
CA HIS A 265 23.33 5.69 -7.66
C HIS A 265 22.36 4.52 -7.85
N ALA A 266 21.29 4.45 -7.07
CA ALA A 266 20.40 3.30 -7.04
C ALA A 266 18.95 3.69 -6.89
N GLY A 267 18.04 2.81 -7.32
CA GLY A 267 16.60 2.96 -7.15
C GLY A 267 15.93 1.67 -6.67
N TRP A 268 14.80 1.84 -6.01
CA TRP A 268 14.01 0.76 -5.45
C TRP A 268 12.51 0.99 -5.70
N MET A 269 11.86 -0.10 -6.07
CA MET A 269 10.42 -0.15 -6.28
C MET A 269 9.83 -1.30 -5.48
N HIS A 270 8.81 -1.03 -4.68
CA HIS A 270 8.08 -2.04 -3.94
C HIS A 270 6.74 -2.35 -4.59
N THR A 271 6.48 -3.65 -4.81
CA THR A 271 5.16 -4.14 -5.22
C THR A 271 4.59 -5.01 -4.10
N SER A 272 3.27 -5.03 -3.91
CA SER A 272 2.67 -5.96 -2.95
C SER A 272 3.01 -7.41 -3.33
N SER A 273 3.46 -8.17 -2.34
CA SER A 273 3.89 -9.55 -2.49
C SER A 273 2.71 -10.53 -2.37
N THR A 274 2.82 -11.63 -3.07
CA THR A 274 1.90 -12.78 -2.97
C THR A 274 2.35 -13.83 -1.95
N VAL A 275 3.50 -13.62 -1.30
CA VAL A 275 3.98 -14.49 -0.22
C VAL A 275 3.03 -14.39 0.97
N ASP A 276 2.67 -15.54 1.51
CA ASP A 276 1.88 -15.60 2.75
C ASP A 276 2.79 -15.35 3.95
N VAL A 277 2.53 -14.25 4.69
CA VAL A 277 3.37 -13.79 5.82
C VAL A 277 2.60 -13.63 7.13
N VAL A 278 1.29 -13.94 7.11
CA VAL A 278 0.44 -13.90 8.28
C VAL A 278 -0.28 -15.23 8.46
N ASP A 279 -0.46 -15.66 9.70
CA ASP A 279 -1.09 -16.93 10.00
C ASP A 279 -2.20 -16.79 11.05
N GLU A 280 -3.17 -17.66 10.94
CA GLU A 280 -4.20 -17.85 11.92
C GLU A 280 -4.00 -19.19 12.66
N PHE A 281 -4.10 -19.17 13.98
CA PHE A 281 -3.97 -20.34 14.84
C PHE A 281 -5.28 -20.60 15.55
N ALA A 282 -5.85 -21.80 15.34
CA ALA A 282 -7.09 -22.26 15.98
C ALA A 282 -6.80 -22.82 17.36
N GLU A 283 -7.02 -22.00 18.39
CA GLU A 283 -6.69 -22.30 19.78
C GLU A 283 -7.78 -23.12 20.48
N THR A 284 -7.40 -24.20 21.13
CA THR A 284 -8.29 -24.96 22.00
C THR A 284 -8.28 -24.37 23.41
N VAL A 285 -9.25 -23.49 23.69
CA VAL A 285 -9.35 -22.75 24.95
C VAL A 285 -10.16 -23.54 25.97
N LEU A 286 -9.70 -23.57 27.22
CA LEU A 286 -10.26 -24.26 28.36
C LEU A 286 -10.51 -23.25 29.51
N ARG A 287 -11.56 -23.50 30.28
CA ARG A 287 -11.83 -22.73 31.52
C ARG A 287 -11.66 -23.63 32.73
N LYS A 288 -10.78 -23.22 33.66
CA LYS A 288 -10.54 -23.92 34.95
C LYS A 288 -10.49 -22.89 36.08
N ASP A 289 -11.27 -23.08 37.11
CA ASP A 289 -11.33 -22.21 38.31
C ASP A 289 -11.47 -20.70 37.94
N GLY A 290 -12.33 -20.43 36.95
CA GLY A 290 -12.59 -19.07 36.46
C GLY A 290 -11.50 -18.47 35.56
N LYS A 291 -10.35 -19.13 35.39
CA LYS A 291 -9.23 -18.70 34.52
C LYS A 291 -9.28 -19.38 33.16
N LEU A 292 -8.73 -18.74 32.18
CA LEU A 292 -8.63 -19.23 30.80
C LEU A 292 -7.24 -19.80 30.54
N PHE A 293 -7.22 -20.96 29.93
CA PHE A 293 -6.02 -21.65 29.46
C PHE A 293 -6.22 -22.07 27.99
N TYR A 294 -5.14 -22.33 27.26
CA TYR A 294 -5.17 -22.96 25.95
C TYR A 294 -4.22 -24.14 25.90
N ARG A 295 -4.55 -25.14 25.09
CA ARG A 295 -3.70 -26.34 24.89
C ARG A 295 -2.52 -26.01 23.99
N TYR A 296 -1.34 -26.56 24.35
CA TYR A 296 -0.14 -26.52 23.54
C TYR A 296 0.69 -27.79 23.75
N GLY A 297 0.68 -28.70 22.79
CA GLY A 297 1.22 -30.03 22.99
C GLY A 297 0.53 -30.75 24.17
N THR A 298 1.33 -31.13 25.14
CA THR A 298 0.85 -31.75 26.39
C THR A 298 0.58 -30.73 27.50
N GLU A 299 0.86 -29.44 27.29
CA GLU A 299 0.75 -28.37 28.26
C GLU A 299 -0.60 -27.64 28.18
N GLU A 300 -0.98 -27.01 29.26
CA GLU A 300 -2.03 -26.01 29.31
C GLU A 300 -1.41 -24.67 29.71
N ARG A 301 -1.40 -23.73 28.80
CA ARG A 301 -0.80 -22.41 28.99
C ARG A 301 -1.88 -21.37 29.31
N PRO A 302 -1.62 -20.41 30.23
CA PRO A 302 -2.58 -19.37 30.52
C PRO A 302 -2.82 -18.45 29.35
N VAL A 303 -4.08 -18.12 29.07
CA VAL A 303 -4.45 -17.04 28.16
C VAL A 303 -4.15 -15.72 28.86
N THR A 304 -3.42 -14.83 28.19
CA THR A 304 -3.25 -13.45 28.67
C THR A 304 -4.55 -12.70 28.47
N VAL A 305 -5.09 -12.15 29.58
CA VAL A 305 -6.31 -11.34 29.57
C VAL A 305 -5.93 -9.92 29.94
N SER A 306 -6.33 -8.96 29.11
CA SER A 306 -6.09 -7.54 29.35
C SER A 306 -7.30 -6.71 28.95
N THR A 307 -7.23 -5.41 29.20
CA THR A 307 -8.28 -4.46 28.87
C THR A 307 -7.76 -3.46 27.84
N VAL A 308 -8.56 -3.22 26.81
CA VAL A 308 -8.30 -2.19 25.81
C VAL A 308 -9.43 -1.14 25.87
N GLU A 309 -9.04 0.11 26.01
CA GLU A 309 -9.94 1.26 25.95
C GLU A 309 -9.90 1.89 24.56
N VAL A 310 -11.08 2.14 23.99
CA VAL A 310 -11.26 2.81 22.70
C VAL A 310 -12.11 4.07 22.92
N PRO A 311 -11.46 5.23 23.08
CA PRO A 311 -12.15 6.51 23.10
C PRO A 311 -12.81 6.80 21.74
N TYR A 312 -14.01 7.39 21.76
CA TYR A 312 -14.72 7.77 20.55
C TYR A 312 -15.57 9.02 20.78
N LYS A 313 -15.78 9.77 19.71
CA LYS A 313 -16.67 10.92 19.70
C LYS A 313 -18.12 10.44 19.66
N ALA A 314 -18.90 10.74 20.70
CA ALA A 314 -20.31 10.42 20.79
C ALA A 314 -21.16 11.36 19.89
N ALA A 315 -22.44 11.03 19.72
CA ALA A 315 -23.36 11.80 18.86
C ALA A 315 -23.56 13.27 19.32
N ASP A 316 -23.43 13.54 20.62
CA ASP A 316 -23.47 14.86 21.23
C ASP A 316 -22.15 15.65 21.11
N GLY A 317 -21.11 15.04 20.53
CA GLY A 317 -19.77 15.59 20.38
C GLY A 317 -18.85 15.38 21.58
N ALA A 318 -19.33 14.81 22.69
CA ALA A 318 -18.51 14.48 23.86
C ALA A 318 -17.61 13.26 23.56
N LEU A 319 -16.49 13.17 24.28
CA LEU A 319 -15.64 11.98 24.24
C LEU A 319 -16.20 10.93 25.19
N ALA A 320 -16.52 9.75 24.64
CA ALA A 320 -16.93 8.57 25.38
C ALA A 320 -15.89 7.45 25.19
N THR A 321 -15.96 6.38 25.99
CA THR A 321 -14.99 5.26 25.90
C THR A 321 -15.73 3.94 25.90
N LYS A 322 -15.36 3.04 24.96
CA LYS A 322 -15.70 1.62 25.04
C LYS A 322 -14.52 0.84 25.59
N THR A 323 -14.83 -0.08 26.48
CA THR A 323 -13.84 -0.94 27.15
C THR A 323 -14.05 -2.38 26.71
N PHE A 324 -12.97 -3.02 26.23
CA PHE A 324 -12.99 -4.39 25.76
C PHE A 324 -12.05 -5.25 26.60
N THR A 325 -12.54 -6.43 27.04
CA THR A 325 -11.65 -7.46 27.57
C THR A 325 -11.09 -8.23 26.38
N VAL A 326 -9.77 -8.17 26.19
CA VAL A 326 -9.07 -8.80 25.06
C VAL A 326 -8.21 -9.97 25.50
N TYR A 327 -7.98 -10.89 24.60
CA TYR A 327 -7.32 -12.17 24.87
C TYR A 327 -6.13 -12.35 23.93
N ARG A 328 -5.07 -12.98 24.45
CA ARG A 328 -3.84 -13.26 23.67
C ARG A 328 -3.27 -14.62 24.07
N THR A 329 -2.81 -15.37 23.07
CA THR A 329 -1.93 -16.53 23.24
C THR A 329 -0.51 -16.18 22.83
N HIS A 330 0.42 -17.14 22.84
CA HIS A 330 1.77 -16.90 22.31
C HIS A 330 1.80 -16.70 20.80
N HIS A 331 0.78 -17.17 20.06
CA HIS A 331 0.65 -16.93 18.63
C HIS A 331 0.20 -15.50 18.29
N GLY A 332 -0.51 -14.83 19.20
CA GLY A 332 -0.98 -13.46 18.96
C GLY A 332 -2.29 -13.13 19.66
N PRO A 333 -2.89 -11.96 19.36
CA PRO A 333 -4.20 -11.61 19.86
C PRO A 333 -5.28 -12.49 19.23
N ILE A 334 -6.32 -12.80 20.03
CA ILE A 334 -7.51 -13.45 19.51
C ILE A 334 -8.34 -12.44 18.73
N VAL A 335 -8.71 -12.79 17.50
CA VAL A 335 -9.42 -11.87 16.58
C VAL A 335 -10.83 -12.34 16.24
N ARG A 336 -11.13 -13.62 16.42
CA ARG A 336 -12.43 -14.22 16.10
C ARG A 336 -12.59 -15.60 16.74
N ALA A 337 -13.75 -16.22 16.56
CA ALA A 337 -13.98 -17.63 16.84
C ALA A 337 -14.44 -18.34 15.56
N ALA A 338 -13.99 -19.58 15.37
CA ALA A 338 -14.40 -20.45 14.28
C ALA A 338 -14.43 -21.91 14.75
N ASP A 339 -15.49 -22.64 14.39
CA ASP A 339 -15.65 -24.07 14.65
C ASP A 339 -15.42 -24.48 16.12
N GLY A 340 -15.88 -23.62 17.05
CA GLY A 340 -15.75 -23.84 18.49
C GLY A 340 -14.35 -23.54 19.07
N LYS A 341 -13.39 -23.09 18.26
CA LYS A 341 -12.05 -22.67 18.67
C LYS A 341 -11.93 -21.14 18.63
N TRP A 342 -11.01 -20.59 19.39
CA TRP A 342 -10.59 -19.20 19.26
C TRP A 342 -9.48 -19.09 18.22
N VAL A 343 -9.45 -18.02 17.46
CA VAL A 343 -8.45 -17.82 16.41
C VAL A 343 -7.53 -16.69 16.82
N ALA A 344 -6.26 -17.04 17.04
CA ALA A 344 -5.17 -16.08 17.22
C ALA A 344 -4.61 -15.67 15.86
N PHE A 345 -4.15 -14.42 15.73
CA PHE A 345 -3.59 -13.87 14.51
C PHE A 345 -2.12 -13.49 14.72
N ALA A 346 -1.24 -14.08 13.91
CA ALA A 346 0.19 -13.86 13.93
C ALA A 346 0.64 -13.08 12.70
N MET A 347 1.40 -12.01 12.91
CA MET A 347 2.00 -11.21 11.85
C MET A 347 3.32 -10.58 12.33
N MET A 348 4.04 -9.94 11.41
CA MET A 348 5.26 -9.20 11.76
C MET A 348 4.97 -8.09 12.77
N TYR A 349 5.85 -8.01 13.79
CA TYR A 349 5.85 -6.89 14.73
C TYR A 349 7.31 -6.46 15.02
N LYS A 350 7.91 -5.74 14.08
CA LYS A 350 9.29 -5.25 14.12
C LYS A 350 9.37 -3.75 13.76
N PRO A 351 8.71 -2.87 14.54
CA PRO A 351 8.57 -1.46 14.16
C PRO A 351 9.92 -0.71 14.09
N VAL A 352 10.90 -1.06 14.94
CA VAL A 352 12.22 -0.42 14.94
C VAL A 352 12.99 -0.82 13.69
N GLU A 353 13.13 -2.13 13.43
CA GLU A 353 13.84 -2.65 12.27
C GLU A 353 13.18 -2.23 10.95
N ALA A 354 11.86 -2.05 10.95
CA ALA A 354 11.13 -1.55 9.77
C ALA A 354 11.49 -0.09 9.45
N LEU A 355 11.62 0.78 10.45
CA LEU A 355 12.12 2.14 10.24
C LEU A 355 13.59 2.17 9.85
N GLU A 356 14.43 1.34 10.47
CA GLU A 356 15.86 1.19 10.11
C GLU A 356 15.99 0.79 8.64
N GLN A 357 15.31 -0.27 8.21
CA GLN A 357 15.35 -0.75 6.83
C GLN A 357 14.84 0.31 5.86
N SER A 358 13.75 0.98 6.18
CA SER A 358 13.14 1.99 5.32
C SER A 358 14.02 3.22 5.14
N PHE A 359 14.67 3.70 6.19
CA PHE A 359 15.57 4.85 6.10
C PHE A 359 16.91 4.49 5.47
N LEU A 360 17.55 3.40 5.93
CA LEU A 360 18.93 3.05 5.50
C LEU A 360 18.98 2.69 4.00
N ARG A 361 17.91 2.10 3.42
CA ARG A 361 17.88 1.82 1.97
C ARG A 361 17.97 3.08 1.11
N THR A 362 17.53 4.24 1.62
CA THR A 362 17.64 5.52 0.88
C THR A 362 19.07 5.98 0.70
N LYS A 363 20.00 5.46 1.51
CA LYS A 363 21.44 5.74 1.46
C LYS A 363 22.26 4.60 0.80
N ALA A 364 21.61 3.53 0.32
CA ALA A 364 22.30 2.47 -0.41
C ALA A 364 22.77 2.98 -1.78
N VAL A 365 24.05 2.75 -2.10
CA VAL A 365 24.70 3.25 -3.32
C VAL A 365 24.94 2.16 -4.37
N ASP A 366 24.69 0.91 -4.04
CA ASP A 366 24.85 -0.26 -4.91
C ASP A 366 24.04 -1.45 -4.39
N TYR A 367 24.04 -2.52 -5.16
CA TYR A 367 23.33 -3.76 -4.79
C TYR A 367 23.81 -4.35 -3.46
N ASP A 368 25.11 -4.37 -3.18
CA ASP A 368 25.64 -4.99 -1.97
C ASP A 368 25.25 -4.22 -0.70
N SER A 369 25.32 -2.89 -0.74
CA SER A 369 24.84 -2.04 0.36
C SER A 369 23.32 -2.13 0.53
N PHE A 370 22.55 -2.23 -0.56
CA PHE A 370 21.11 -2.45 -0.51
C PHE A 370 20.77 -3.82 0.10
N LEU A 371 21.47 -4.88 -0.33
CA LEU A 371 21.28 -6.24 0.19
C LEU A 371 21.54 -6.32 1.69
N LYS A 372 22.60 -5.64 2.16
CA LYS A 372 22.92 -5.56 3.59
C LYS A 372 21.77 -4.96 4.42
N VAL A 373 21.12 -3.93 3.91
CA VAL A 373 19.93 -3.35 4.56
C VAL A 373 18.73 -4.30 4.47
N ALA A 374 18.55 -4.98 3.35
CA ALA A 374 17.48 -5.95 3.13
C ALA A 374 17.54 -7.14 4.12
N GLU A 375 18.72 -7.49 4.66
CA GLU A 375 18.88 -8.54 5.67
C GLU A 375 18.16 -8.26 7.01
N LEU A 376 17.71 -7.05 7.26
CA LEU A 376 16.79 -6.74 8.37
C LEU A 376 15.46 -7.48 8.23
N LYS A 377 15.03 -7.79 7.00
CA LYS A 377 13.81 -8.55 6.67
C LYS A 377 12.58 -8.00 7.41
N ALA A 378 12.44 -6.70 7.39
CA ALA A 378 11.42 -5.97 8.14
C ALA A 378 10.42 -5.23 7.26
N ASN A 379 10.44 -5.41 5.94
CA ASN A 379 9.28 -5.08 5.11
C ASN A 379 8.20 -6.13 5.34
N SER A 380 6.95 -5.73 5.41
CA SER A 380 5.85 -6.68 5.26
C SER A 380 5.56 -6.88 3.78
N SER A 381 4.86 -7.93 3.42
CA SER A 381 4.21 -8.24 2.14
C SER A 381 4.66 -7.46 0.88
N ASN A 382 5.96 -7.19 0.72
CA ASN A 382 6.50 -6.42 -0.41
C ASN A 382 7.63 -7.13 -1.13
N ASN A 383 7.49 -7.31 -2.44
CA ASN A 383 8.61 -7.56 -3.35
C ASN A 383 9.40 -6.27 -3.55
N THR A 384 10.65 -6.38 -3.95
CA THR A 384 11.49 -5.24 -4.32
C THR A 384 12.15 -5.47 -5.66
N LEU A 385 12.02 -4.51 -6.57
CA LEU A 385 12.85 -4.39 -7.76
C LEU A 385 13.90 -3.30 -7.50
N PHE A 386 15.11 -3.58 -7.94
CA PHE A 386 16.30 -2.74 -7.74
C PHE A 386 17.00 -2.52 -9.08
N ALA A 387 17.57 -1.33 -9.28
CA ALA A 387 18.52 -1.04 -10.36
C ALA A 387 19.55 -0.01 -9.87
N ASP A 388 20.78 -0.05 -10.40
CA ASP A 388 21.86 0.87 -10.03
C ASP A 388 22.69 1.36 -11.22
N ASP A 389 23.60 2.34 -10.96
CA ASP A 389 24.51 2.95 -11.94
C ASP A 389 25.67 2.02 -12.35
N ARG A 390 25.84 0.88 -11.66
CA ARG A 390 26.76 -0.20 -12.06
C ARG A 390 26.12 -1.14 -13.08
N GLY A 391 24.84 -0.94 -13.38
CA GLY A 391 24.06 -1.73 -14.31
C GLY A 391 23.48 -3.00 -13.72
N GLU A 392 23.51 -3.16 -12.40
CA GLU A 392 22.91 -4.28 -11.72
C GLU A 392 21.40 -4.10 -11.58
N VAL A 393 20.65 -5.16 -11.86
CA VAL A 393 19.20 -5.23 -11.65
C VAL A 393 18.85 -6.45 -10.81
N ALA A 394 17.92 -6.28 -9.86
CA ALA A 394 17.57 -7.37 -8.97
C ALA A 394 16.07 -7.41 -8.63
N TYR A 395 15.61 -8.61 -8.27
CA TYR A 395 14.30 -8.90 -7.70
C TYR A 395 14.50 -9.62 -6.37
N LEU A 396 13.92 -9.10 -5.29
CA LEU A 396 14.16 -9.56 -3.92
C LEU A 396 12.85 -9.58 -3.11
N HIS A 397 12.86 -10.39 -2.04
CA HIS A 397 11.85 -10.37 -0.98
C HIS A 397 12.46 -9.92 0.36
N PRO A 398 12.79 -8.63 0.58
CA PRO A 398 13.37 -8.13 1.83
C PRO A 398 12.31 -7.96 2.92
N GLN A 399 11.43 -8.95 3.03
CA GLN A 399 10.25 -8.94 3.88
C GLN A 399 10.33 -10.02 4.96
N PHE A 400 9.45 -9.90 5.93
CA PHE A 400 9.27 -10.87 6.99
C PHE A 400 8.59 -12.13 6.44
N ILE A 401 9.34 -13.22 6.25
CA ILE A 401 8.79 -14.50 5.81
C ILE A 401 9.04 -15.55 6.89
N PRO A 402 8.02 -15.95 7.65
CA PRO A 402 8.16 -17.02 8.64
C PRO A 402 8.49 -18.35 7.98
N ARG A 403 9.42 -19.09 8.60
CA ARG A 403 9.71 -20.46 8.22
C ARG A 403 8.68 -21.39 8.84
N ARG A 404 7.93 -22.09 7.99
CA ARG A 404 6.82 -22.97 8.38
C ARG A 404 7.08 -24.42 7.99
N ASP A 405 6.33 -25.32 8.59
CA ASP A 405 6.27 -26.72 8.13
C ASP A 405 5.28 -26.84 6.98
N ASP A 406 5.77 -27.05 5.77
CA ASP A 406 4.99 -27.07 4.52
C ASP A 406 3.98 -28.26 4.41
N ARG A 407 3.93 -29.15 5.41
CA ARG A 407 2.89 -30.16 5.54
C ARG A 407 1.52 -29.55 5.86
N PHE A 408 1.49 -28.40 6.54
CA PHE A 408 0.26 -27.71 6.93
C PHE A 408 -0.17 -26.68 5.88
N ASP A 409 -1.48 -26.44 5.80
CA ASP A 409 -2.08 -25.45 4.90
C ASP A 409 -2.34 -24.14 5.69
N TYR A 410 -1.38 -23.21 5.67
CA TYR A 410 -1.47 -21.93 6.37
C TYR A 410 -2.39 -20.91 5.69
N THR A 411 -2.97 -21.22 4.55
CA THR A 411 -4.05 -20.39 3.96
C THR A 411 -5.36 -20.48 4.77
N LYS A 412 -5.38 -21.33 5.80
CA LYS A 412 -6.47 -21.55 6.75
C LYS A 412 -5.91 -21.57 8.16
N PRO A 413 -6.76 -21.39 9.20
CA PRO A 413 -6.32 -21.54 10.57
C PRO A 413 -5.71 -22.93 10.80
N VAL A 414 -4.47 -22.99 11.24
CA VAL A 414 -3.78 -24.23 11.65
C VAL A 414 -4.07 -24.55 13.13
N ASP A 415 -3.87 -25.78 13.56
CA ASP A 415 -4.12 -26.17 14.94
C ASP A 415 -3.08 -25.56 15.90
N GLY A 416 -3.46 -24.53 16.65
CA GLY A 416 -2.60 -23.88 17.66
C GLY A 416 -2.20 -24.77 18.84
N ALA A 417 -2.82 -25.93 19.00
CA ALA A 417 -2.41 -26.90 20.01
C ALA A 417 -1.23 -27.79 19.56
N ASP A 418 -0.93 -27.85 18.26
CA ASP A 418 0.19 -28.62 17.72
C ASP A 418 1.46 -27.76 17.59
N PRO A 419 2.52 -27.99 18.41
CA PRO A 419 3.78 -27.23 18.29
C PRO A 419 4.48 -27.33 16.94
N ALA A 420 4.10 -28.28 16.09
CA ALA A 420 4.66 -28.40 14.74
C ALA A 420 4.18 -27.27 13.79
N THR A 421 3.07 -26.61 14.14
CA THR A 421 2.55 -25.46 13.38
C THR A 421 3.24 -24.13 13.68
N ASP A 422 4.06 -24.06 14.74
CA ASP A 422 4.76 -22.83 15.13
C ASP A 422 5.76 -22.38 14.05
N TRP A 423 5.98 -21.07 14.02
CA TRP A 423 7.06 -20.48 13.21
C TRP A 423 8.43 -20.88 13.74
N LYS A 424 9.30 -21.34 12.83
CA LYS A 424 10.67 -21.79 13.15
C LYS A 424 11.73 -20.76 12.75
N GLY A 425 11.48 -19.49 13.06
CA GLY A 425 12.30 -18.36 12.65
C GLY A 425 11.91 -17.79 11.29
N LEU A 426 12.82 -17.08 10.64
CA LEU A 426 12.61 -16.45 9.33
C LEU A 426 13.45 -17.12 8.26
N HIS A 427 12.96 -17.09 7.02
CA HIS A 427 13.77 -17.42 5.85
C HIS A 427 14.92 -16.43 5.69
N ALA A 428 16.09 -16.92 5.22
CA ALA A 428 17.11 -16.06 4.66
C ALA A 428 16.65 -15.46 3.32
N LEU A 429 17.19 -14.33 2.91
CA LEU A 429 16.84 -13.73 1.61
C LEU A 429 17.11 -14.68 0.44
N SER A 430 18.17 -15.50 0.54
CA SER A 430 18.53 -16.52 -0.45
C SER A 430 17.60 -17.72 -0.51
N GLU A 431 16.71 -17.89 0.46
CA GLU A 431 15.72 -18.97 0.49
C GLU A 431 14.36 -18.53 -0.05
N ALA A 432 14.15 -17.23 -0.25
CA ALA A 432 12.99 -16.69 -0.94
C ALA A 432 13.27 -16.56 -2.45
N PRO A 433 12.24 -16.54 -3.32
CA PRO A 433 12.45 -16.29 -4.74
C PRO A 433 13.20 -14.98 -4.98
N HIS A 434 14.35 -15.04 -5.62
CA HIS A 434 15.19 -13.88 -5.92
C HIS A 434 15.91 -14.05 -7.25
N LEU A 435 16.29 -12.93 -7.86
CA LEU A 435 17.03 -12.88 -9.12
C LEU A 435 17.99 -11.68 -9.12
N LYS A 436 19.15 -11.86 -9.73
CA LYS A 436 20.11 -10.79 -10.04
C LYS A 436 20.59 -10.97 -11.47
N ASN A 437 20.55 -9.91 -12.29
CA ASN A 437 21.09 -9.84 -13.64
C ASN A 437 20.71 -11.04 -14.54
N PRO A 438 19.42 -11.34 -14.74
CA PRO A 438 19.02 -12.49 -15.55
C PRO A 438 19.40 -12.29 -17.02
N PRO A 439 19.70 -13.38 -17.76
CA PRO A 439 20.19 -13.30 -19.15
C PRO A 439 19.23 -12.63 -20.14
N ASN A 440 17.93 -12.60 -19.86
CA ASN A 440 16.94 -11.89 -20.69
C ASN A 440 17.05 -10.35 -20.58
N GLY A 441 17.80 -9.82 -19.59
CA GLY A 441 18.05 -8.39 -19.41
C GLY A 441 16.88 -7.59 -18.86
N TRP A 442 15.86 -8.23 -18.27
CA TRP A 442 14.77 -7.52 -17.61
C TRP A 442 14.20 -8.34 -16.43
N LEU A 443 13.66 -7.62 -15.46
CA LEU A 443 12.93 -8.12 -14.32
C LEU A 443 11.61 -7.36 -14.17
N MET A 444 10.55 -8.03 -13.74
CA MET A 444 9.26 -7.40 -13.47
C MET A 444 8.54 -8.00 -12.28
N ASN A 445 7.66 -7.23 -11.68
CA ASN A 445 6.57 -7.70 -10.86
C ASN A 445 5.36 -6.78 -10.99
N THR A 446 4.18 -7.36 -11.10
CA THR A 446 2.88 -6.68 -11.20
C THR A 446 1.90 -7.22 -10.15
N ASN A 447 2.40 -7.59 -8.97
CA ASN A 447 1.68 -8.32 -7.90
C ASN A 447 1.21 -9.72 -8.32
N ASN A 448 1.88 -10.28 -9.28
CA ASN A 448 1.78 -11.66 -9.69
C ASN A 448 2.83 -12.50 -8.96
N TRP A 449 2.80 -13.79 -9.17
CA TRP A 449 3.78 -14.72 -8.63
C TRP A 449 5.22 -14.41 -9.08
N PRO A 450 6.25 -14.83 -8.33
CA PRO A 450 7.64 -14.58 -8.69
C PRO A 450 8.13 -15.43 -9.89
N TYR A 451 7.38 -16.43 -10.30
CA TYR A 451 7.78 -17.45 -11.26
C TYR A 451 7.65 -17.02 -12.72
N SER A 452 7.32 -15.74 -12.97
CA SER A 452 7.39 -15.10 -14.30
C SER A 452 8.21 -13.80 -14.29
N ALA A 453 8.89 -13.48 -13.17
CA ALA A 453 9.62 -12.23 -12.97
C ALA A 453 10.72 -11.94 -14.01
N ALA A 454 11.24 -12.97 -14.71
CA ALA A 454 12.26 -12.88 -15.76
C ALA A 454 11.93 -13.81 -16.95
N GLY A 455 10.65 -14.03 -17.26
CA GLY A 455 10.25 -14.97 -18.31
C GLY A 455 10.84 -16.36 -18.11
N PRO A 456 11.53 -16.95 -19.09
CA PRO A 456 12.08 -18.30 -18.98
C PRO A 456 13.21 -18.44 -17.95
N TYR A 457 13.78 -17.32 -17.46
CA TYR A 457 14.84 -17.29 -16.46
C TYR A 457 14.33 -17.04 -15.04
N SER A 458 13.02 -17.06 -14.85
CA SER A 458 12.38 -16.91 -13.54
C SER A 458 12.69 -18.08 -12.60
N PRO A 459 12.59 -17.86 -11.27
CA PRO A 459 12.63 -18.95 -10.31
C PRO A 459 11.58 -20.01 -10.66
N LYS A 460 11.81 -21.27 -10.26
CA LYS A 460 10.85 -22.35 -10.49
C LYS A 460 10.04 -22.59 -9.22
N GLN A 461 8.71 -22.63 -9.35
CA GLN A 461 7.81 -22.85 -8.21
C GLN A 461 8.14 -24.11 -7.41
N ALA A 462 8.59 -25.18 -8.08
CA ALA A 462 8.93 -26.44 -7.44
C ALA A 462 10.15 -26.36 -6.48
N ASP A 463 10.94 -25.28 -6.56
CA ASP A 463 12.14 -25.09 -5.73
C ASP A 463 11.81 -24.40 -4.38
N PHE A 464 10.55 -23.98 -4.18
CA PHE A 464 10.13 -23.17 -3.03
C PHE A 464 8.92 -23.77 -2.31
N PRO A 465 8.78 -23.51 -0.98
CA PRO A 465 7.57 -23.84 -0.24
C PRO A 465 6.32 -23.21 -0.84
N ARG A 466 5.16 -23.86 -0.66
CA ARG A 466 3.87 -23.41 -1.23
C ARG A 466 3.47 -22.00 -0.84
N TYR A 467 3.82 -21.58 0.37
CA TYR A 467 3.47 -20.26 0.90
C TYR A 467 4.31 -19.10 0.33
N MET A 468 5.29 -19.37 -0.56
CA MET A 468 6.01 -18.32 -1.30
C MET A 468 5.18 -17.70 -2.44
N ASP A 469 4.00 -18.25 -2.71
CA ASP A 469 2.99 -17.65 -3.58
C ASP A 469 1.59 -18.11 -3.19
N SER A 470 0.64 -17.18 -3.16
CA SER A 470 -0.77 -17.44 -2.83
C SER A 470 -1.75 -17.01 -3.93
N VAL A 471 -1.27 -16.47 -5.05
CA VAL A 471 -2.13 -15.84 -6.08
C VAL A 471 -1.96 -16.46 -7.47
N GLY A 472 -0.74 -16.77 -7.88
CA GLY A 472 -0.43 -17.24 -9.22
C GLY A 472 -0.18 -16.11 -10.23
N GLU A 473 -0.28 -16.45 -11.53
CA GLU A 473 -0.14 -15.49 -12.62
C GLU A 473 -1.39 -14.61 -12.76
N THR A 474 -1.20 -13.39 -13.22
CA THR A 474 -2.26 -12.39 -13.41
C THR A 474 -2.27 -11.86 -14.85
N PRO A 475 -3.40 -11.32 -15.34
CA PRO A 475 -3.43 -10.68 -16.66
C PRO A 475 -2.39 -9.58 -16.83
N ARG A 476 -2.07 -8.80 -15.76
CA ARG A 476 -0.99 -7.80 -15.80
C ARG A 476 0.39 -8.42 -15.92
N GLY A 477 0.66 -9.56 -15.25
CA GLY A 477 1.93 -10.28 -15.36
C GLY A 477 2.16 -10.83 -16.77
N VAL A 478 1.12 -11.40 -17.38
CA VAL A 478 1.14 -11.80 -18.79
C VAL A 478 1.43 -10.61 -19.71
N HIS A 479 0.78 -9.46 -19.47
CA HIS A 479 0.99 -8.24 -20.24
C HIS A 479 2.40 -7.70 -20.08
N ALA A 480 2.94 -7.62 -18.86
CA ALA A 480 4.30 -7.17 -18.61
C ALA A 480 5.33 -8.05 -19.33
N THR A 481 5.19 -9.37 -19.25
CA THR A 481 6.03 -10.32 -19.98
C THR A 481 5.99 -10.05 -21.48
N ARG A 482 4.80 -9.80 -22.05
CA ARG A 482 4.61 -9.50 -23.48
C ARG A 482 5.37 -8.25 -23.90
N VAL A 483 5.23 -7.11 -23.20
CA VAL A 483 5.86 -5.85 -23.60
C VAL A 483 7.37 -5.84 -23.37
N LEU A 484 7.85 -6.50 -22.30
CA LEU A 484 9.27 -6.56 -21.98
C LEU A 484 10.04 -7.54 -22.88
N SER A 485 9.41 -8.60 -23.32
CA SER A 485 10.03 -9.55 -24.27
C SER A 485 10.08 -9.02 -25.71
N ALA A 486 9.29 -8.00 -26.03
CA ALA A 486 9.12 -7.52 -27.41
C ALA A 486 10.31 -6.68 -27.93
N ARG A 487 11.22 -6.22 -27.06
CA ARG A 487 12.32 -5.33 -27.45
C ARG A 487 13.55 -5.42 -26.57
N LYS A 488 14.69 -4.93 -27.12
CA LYS A 488 16.01 -4.93 -26.45
C LYS A 488 16.74 -3.58 -26.57
N ASP A 489 16.01 -2.50 -26.81
CA ASP A 489 16.55 -1.16 -27.05
C ASP A 489 15.77 -0.12 -26.23
N PHE A 490 15.49 -0.44 -24.97
CA PHE A 490 14.72 0.44 -24.09
C PHE A 490 15.42 1.79 -23.90
N THR A 491 14.61 2.84 -23.88
CA THR A 491 14.93 4.20 -23.43
C THR A 491 13.90 4.59 -22.38
N PRO A 492 14.07 5.67 -21.62
CA PRO A 492 13.02 6.14 -20.71
C PRO A 492 11.65 6.29 -21.39
N SER A 493 11.61 6.88 -22.59
CA SER A 493 10.35 7.06 -23.33
C SER A 493 9.70 5.75 -23.78
N THR A 494 10.49 4.78 -24.21
CA THR A 494 9.94 3.48 -24.64
C THR A 494 9.57 2.58 -23.45
N LEU A 495 10.19 2.79 -22.30
CA LEU A 495 9.77 2.13 -21.05
C LEU A 495 8.44 2.72 -20.54
N ILE A 496 8.25 4.05 -20.65
CA ILE A 496 6.95 4.68 -20.42
C ILE A 496 5.90 4.10 -21.37
N ALA A 497 6.20 4.01 -22.67
CA ALA A 497 5.28 3.44 -23.65
C ALA A 497 4.90 1.98 -23.33
N ALA A 498 5.84 1.18 -22.80
CA ALA A 498 5.57 -0.17 -22.35
C ALA A 498 4.66 -0.20 -21.09
N ALA A 499 4.90 0.71 -20.11
CA ALA A 499 4.06 0.84 -18.92
C ALA A 499 2.63 1.34 -19.23
N TYR A 500 2.45 2.01 -20.35
CA TYR A 500 1.16 2.52 -20.84
C TYR A 500 0.67 1.78 -22.10
N ASP A 501 1.18 0.55 -22.38
CA ASP A 501 0.65 -0.25 -23.48
C ASP A 501 -0.85 -0.50 -23.28
N PRO A 502 -1.70 -0.20 -24.30
CA PRO A 502 -3.15 -0.21 -24.13
C PRO A 502 -3.80 -1.59 -24.19
N TYR A 503 -3.05 -2.64 -24.44
CA TYR A 503 -3.59 -3.99 -24.64
C TYR A 503 -4.22 -4.57 -23.36
N LEU A 504 -5.34 -5.26 -23.49
CA LEU A 504 -6.11 -5.84 -22.39
C LEU A 504 -6.05 -7.36 -22.45
N THR A 505 -5.06 -7.96 -21.82
CA THR A 505 -4.75 -9.39 -21.90
C THR A 505 -5.88 -10.28 -21.38
N ALA A 506 -6.65 -9.86 -20.37
CA ALA A 506 -7.80 -10.65 -19.92
C ALA A 506 -8.87 -10.79 -21.00
N PHE A 507 -9.10 -9.74 -21.80
CA PHE A 507 -10.07 -9.81 -22.89
C PHE A 507 -9.54 -10.59 -24.10
N ALA A 508 -8.22 -10.72 -24.26
CA ALA A 508 -7.64 -11.59 -25.25
C ALA A 508 -8.03 -13.07 -25.05
N ASP A 509 -8.18 -13.49 -23.78
CA ASP A 509 -8.63 -14.83 -23.44
C ASP A 509 -10.16 -14.94 -23.41
N LEU A 510 -10.86 -13.90 -22.97
CA LEU A 510 -12.32 -13.95 -22.74
C LEU A 510 -13.15 -13.72 -24.01
N ILE A 511 -12.78 -12.77 -24.89
CA ILE A 511 -13.56 -12.44 -26.09
C ILE A 511 -13.70 -13.62 -27.06
N PRO A 512 -12.67 -14.45 -27.29
CA PRO A 512 -12.84 -15.66 -28.13
C PRO A 512 -13.89 -16.63 -27.58
N THR A 513 -14.01 -16.75 -26.24
CA THR A 513 -15.03 -17.63 -25.62
C THR A 513 -16.44 -17.09 -25.76
N LEU A 514 -16.62 -15.75 -25.73
CA LEU A 514 -17.87 -15.08 -26.01
C LEU A 514 -18.24 -15.23 -27.48
N SER A 515 -17.28 -15.04 -28.38
CA SER A 515 -17.47 -15.21 -29.84
C SER A 515 -17.94 -16.62 -30.16
N LYS A 516 -17.28 -17.63 -29.59
CA LYS A 516 -17.69 -19.03 -29.74
C LYS A 516 -19.13 -19.24 -29.21
N ALA A 517 -19.44 -18.73 -28.03
CA ALA A 517 -20.78 -18.85 -27.46
C ALA A 517 -21.87 -18.23 -28.35
N TYR A 518 -21.57 -17.09 -28.98
CA TYR A 518 -22.47 -16.44 -29.93
C TYR A 518 -22.63 -17.23 -31.22
N ASP A 519 -21.53 -17.75 -31.78
CA ASP A 519 -21.53 -18.49 -33.06
C ASP A 519 -22.29 -19.83 -32.93
N GLU A 520 -22.18 -20.50 -31.77
CA GLU A 520 -22.88 -21.76 -31.46
C GLU A 520 -24.38 -21.58 -31.10
N THR A 521 -24.83 -20.32 -30.84
CA THR A 521 -26.24 -20.03 -30.58
C THR A 521 -27.08 -20.18 -31.86
N PRO A 522 -28.24 -20.86 -31.84
CA PRO A 522 -29.12 -21.02 -33.01
C PRO A 522 -29.49 -19.70 -33.66
N ASP A 523 -29.63 -19.69 -34.99
CA ASP A 523 -29.91 -18.44 -35.72
C ASP A 523 -31.32 -17.88 -35.45
N ASP A 524 -32.25 -18.74 -35.03
CA ASP A 524 -33.59 -18.42 -34.65
C ASP A 524 -33.74 -17.93 -33.19
N ASP A 525 -32.65 -17.98 -32.42
CA ASP A 525 -32.63 -17.43 -31.05
C ASP A 525 -32.71 -15.91 -31.09
N PRO A 526 -33.70 -15.28 -30.48
CA PRO A 526 -33.83 -13.82 -30.48
C PRO A 526 -32.62 -13.07 -29.92
N VAL A 527 -31.88 -13.67 -29.01
CA VAL A 527 -30.69 -13.08 -28.40
C VAL A 527 -29.56 -12.89 -29.43
N LYS A 528 -29.47 -13.81 -30.41
CA LYS A 528 -28.44 -13.74 -31.47
C LYS A 528 -28.66 -12.52 -32.37
N ALA A 529 -29.87 -12.31 -32.86
CA ALA A 529 -30.21 -11.14 -33.67
C ALA A 529 -30.05 -9.81 -32.88
N ARG A 530 -30.45 -9.82 -31.63
CA ARG A 530 -30.31 -8.66 -30.72
C ARG A 530 -28.84 -8.24 -30.51
N LEU A 531 -27.94 -9.20 -30.33
CA LEU A 531 -26.52 -8.94 -29.99
C LEU A 531 -25.62 -8.86 -31.21
N ALA A 532 -26.14 -9.03 -32.43
CA ALA A 532 -25.32 -9.03 -33.64
C ALA A 532 -24.44 -7.76 -33.79
N PRO A 533 -24.93 -6.51 -33.57
CA PRO A 533 -24.10 -5.31 -33.67
C PRO A 533 -22.98 -5.26 -32.63
N GLN A 534 -23.26 -5.71 -31.40
CA GLN A 534 -22.27 -5.77 -30.30
C GLN A 534 -21.17 -6.80 -30.62
N MET A 535 -21.56 -7.96 -31.12
CA MET A 535 -20.61 -9.01 -31.50
C MET A 535 -19.74 -8.62 -32.70
N VAL A 536 -20.30 -7.92 -33.69
CA VAL A 536 -19.51 -7.34 -34.80
C VAL A 536 -18.42 -6.39 -34.26
N ALA A 537 -18.79 -5.50 -33.33
CA ALA A 537 -17.84 -4.57 -32.73
C ALA A 537 -16.74 -5.31 -31.93
N LEU A 538 -17.15 -6.22 -31.05
CA LEU A 538 -16.19 -6.96 -30.20
C LEU A 538 -15.27 -7.91 -31.01
N LYS A 539 -15.76 -8.53 -32.08
CA LYS A 539 -14.94 -9.38 -32.98
C LYS A 539 -13.92 -8.56 -33.78
N ALA A 540 -14.22 -7.28 -34.08
CA ALA A 540 -13.34 -6.36 -34.81
C ALA A 540 -12.39 -5.57 -33.90
N TRP A 541 -12.58 -5.66 -32.57
CA TRP A 541 -11.80 -4.88 -31.59
C TRP A 541 -10.35 -5.37 -31.51
N ASP A 542 -9.41 -4.43 -31.50
CA ASP A 542 -7.98 -4.69 -31.35
C ASP A 542 -7.52 -4.99 -29.90
N LEU A 543 -8.48 -5.12 -28.98
CA LEU A 543 -8.29 -5.39 -27.56
C LEU A 543 -7.51 -4.28 -26.82
N LYS A 544 -7.57 -3.05 -27.32
CA LYS A 544 -6.89 -1.90 -26.74
C LYS A 544 -7.86 -0.90 -26.17
N TRP A 545 -7.52 -0.38 -24.99
CA TRP A 545 -8.26 0.75 -24.45
C TRP A 545 -7.92 2.06 -25.18
N SER A 546 -8.91 2.91 -25.31
CA SER A 546 -8.72 4.33 -25.64
C SER A 546 -9.92 5.14 -25.14
N ALA A 547 -9.75 6.45 -24.97
CA ALA A 547 -10.84 7.33 -24.55
C ALA A 547 -12.00 7.35 -25.54
N THR A 548 -11.76 7.02 -26.82
CA THR A 548 -12.75 7.02 -27.89
C THR A 548 -13.32 5.63 -28.20
N SER A 549 -12.75 4.56 -27.63
CA SER A 549 -13.21 3.20 -27.90
C SER A 549 -14.57 2.92 -27.25
N THR A 550 -15.54 2.50 -28.06
CA THR A 550 -16.84 2.01 -27.63
C THR A 550 -16.77 0.54 -27.23
N GLU A 551 -15.86 -0.20 -27.84
CA GLU A 551 -15.60 -1.61 -27.57
C GLU A 551 -15.02 -1.81 -26.18
N THR A 552 -14.13 -0.91 -25.74
CA THR A 552 -13.61 -0.91 -24.36
C THR A 552 -14.75 -0.78 -23.35
N SER A 553 -15.69 0.17 -23.58
CA SER A 553 -16.85 0.33 -22.71
C SER A 553 -17.69 -0.93 -22.64
N LEU A 554 -18.03 -1.50 -23.81
CA LEU A 554 -18.85 -2.71 -23.88
C LEU A 554 -18.16 -3.91 -23.23
N ALA A 555 -16.86 -4.10 -23.49
CA ALA A 555 -16.08 -5.21 -22.94
C ALA A 555 -15.93 -5.12 -21.42
N VAL A 556 -15.67 -3.92 -20.87
CA VAL A 556 -15.56 -3.72 -19.43
C VAL A 556 -16.90 -4.00 -18.74
N PHE A 557 -18.02 -3.45 -19.25
CA PHE A 557 -19.35 -3.70 -18.68
C PHE A 557 -19.76 -5.17 -18.79
N TRP A 558 -19.43 -5.84 -19.91
CA TRP A 558 -19.63 -7.28 -20.07
C TRP A 558 -18.79 -8.09 -19.07
N GLY A 559 -17.50 -7.74 -18.93
CA GLY A 559 -16.61 -8.39 -18.01
C GLY A 559 -17.06 -8.28 -16.55
N GLU A 560 -17.51 -7.08 -16.12
CA GLU A 560 -18.08 -6.85 -14.78
C GLU A 560 -19.36 -7.68 -14.55
N ALA A 561 -20.28 -7.70 -15.53
CA ALA A 561 -21.51 -8.46 -15.43
C ALA A 561 -21.26 -9.98 -15.39
N LEU A 562 -20.29 -10.49 -16.16
CA LEU A 562 -19.90 -11.91 -16.13
C LEU A 562 -19.13 -12.26 -14.85
N TRP A 563 -18.25 -11.35 -14.36
CA TRP A 563 -17.56 -11.49 -13.08
C TRP A 563 -18.53 -11.65 -11.92
N ALA A 564 -19.54 -10.78 -11.84
CA ALA A 564 -20.56 -10.83 -10.79
C ALA A 564 -21.29 -12.18 -10.72
N ARG A 565 -21.47 -12.86 -11.87
CA ARG A 565 -22.07 -14.18 -11.97
C ARG A 565 -21.12 -15.33 -11.64
N SER A 566 -19.80 -15.09 -11.75
CA SER A 566 -18.77 -16.14 -11.74
C SER A 566 -17.97 -16.20 -10.44
N ALA A 567 -17.72 -15.06 -9.79
CA ALA A 567 -16.73 -14.97 -8.72
C ALA A 567 -17.02 -15.87 -7.51
N ALA A 568 -18.30 -15.95 -7.09
CA ALA A 568 -18.70 -16.81 -5.98
C ALA A 568 -18.51 -18.30 -6.30
N GLU A 569 -18.87 -18.72 -7.50
CA GLU A 569 -18.75 -20.11 -7.93
C GLU A 569 -17.29 -20.47 -8.22
N ALA A 570 -16.49 -19.56 -8.75
CA ALA A 570 -15.05 -19.73 -8.92
C ALA A 570 -14.36 -19.99 -7.58
N LYS A 571 -14.68 -19.18 -6.57
CA LYS A 571 -14.16 -19.34 -5.21
C LYS A 571 -14.53 -20.69 -4.60
N LYS A 572 -15.79 -21.12 -4.75
CA LYS A 572 -16.24 -22.46 -4.31
C LYS A 572 -15.50 -23.59 -5.03
N ALA A 573 -15.22 -23.40 -6.32
CA ALA A 573 -14.55 -24.37 -7.17
C ALA A 573 -13.01 -24.37 -7.00
N GLY A 574 -12.43 -23.44 -6.22
CA GLY A 574 -10.99 -23.32 -5.99
C GLY A 574 -10.20 -22.95 -7.26
N VAL A 575 -10.81 -22.21 -8.19
CA VAL A 575 -10.15 -21.75 -9.42
C VAL A 575 -10.21 -20.21 -9.52
N SER A 576 -9.33 -19.63 -10.37
CA SER A 576 -9.38 -18.20 -10.62
C SER A 576 -10.70 -17.82 -11.30
N THR A 577 -11.21 -16.60 -11.03
CA THR A 577 -12.44 -16.11 -11.67
C THR A 577 -12.28 -16.03 -13.18
N TYR A 578 -11.10 -15.70 -13.71
CA TYR A 578 -10.84 -15.67 -15.17
C TYR A 578 -11.01 -17.06 -15.81
N VAL A 579 -10.43 -18.09 -15.20
CA VAL A 579 -10.59 -19.47 -15.65
C VAL A 579 -12.06 -19.88 -15.61
N TYR A 580 -12.77 -19.53 -14.53
CA TYR A 580 -14.19 -19.83 -14.42
C TYR A 580 -15.02 -19.14 -15.52
N MET A 581 -14.77 -17.83 -15.75
CA MET A 581 -15.43 -17.04 -16.80
C MET A 581 -15.15 -17.63 -18.19
N ALA A 582 -13.91 -18.03 -18.47
CA ALA A 582 -13.53 -18.57 -19.77
C ALA A 582 -14.12 -19.97 -20.02
N GLU A 583 -13.96 -20.90 -19.06
CA GLU A 583 -14.11 -22.32 -19.27
C GLU A 583 -15.41 -22.92 -18.68
N ARG A 584 -15.97 -22.31 -17.63
CA ARG A 584 -17.07 -22.91 -16.85
C ARG A 584 -18.41 -22.17 -16.94
N THR A 585 -18.44 -20.96 -17.52
CA THR A 585 -19.70 -20.27 -17.79
C THR A 585 -20.33 -20.79 -19.07
N THR A 586 -21.64 -20.95 -19.07
CA THR A 586 -22.39 -21.41 -20.23
C THR A 586 -22.51 -20.33 -21.32
N PRO A 587 -22.76 -20.70 -22.60
CA PRO A 587 -23.05 -19.73 -23.66
C PRO A 587 -24.14 -18.75 -23.27
N ALA A 588 -25.25 -19.24 -22.69
CA ALA A 588 -26.35 -18.40 -22.23
C ALA A 588 -25.95 -17.38 -21.17
N GLN A 589 -25.07 -17.75 -20.22
CA GLN A 589 -24.54 -16.82 -19.20
C GLN A 589 -23.68 -15.72 -19.82
N LYS A 590 -22.83 -16.05 -20.79
CA LYS A 590 -21.98 -15.08 -21.51
C LYS A 590 -22.82 -14.09 -22.31
N LEU A 591 -23.82 -14.58 -23.05
CA LEU A 591 -24.72 -13.72 -23.86
C LEU A 591 -25.65 -12.88 -22.99
N ALA A 592 -26.19 -13.44 -21.89
CA ALA A 592 -27.00 -12.67 -20.94
C ALA A 592 -26.19 -11.52 -20.30
N ALA A 593 -24.92 -11.75 -19.96
CA ALA A 593 -24.03 -10.70 -19.46
C ALA A 593 -23.78 -9.60 -20.53
N LEU A 594 -23.65 -9.96 -21.81
CA LEU A 594 -23.49 -8.99 -22.89
C LEU A 594 -24.77 -8.17 -23.12
N ALA A 595 -25.92 -8.82 -23.07
CA ALA A 595 -27.21 -8.12 -23.16
C ALA A 595 -27.38 -7.11 -22.02
N GLU A 596 -27.07 -7.52 -20.78
CA GLU A 596 -27.09 -6.62 -19.61
C GLU A 596 -26.15 -5.44 -19.76
N ALA A 597 -24.92 -5.68 -20.21
CA ALA A 597 -23.91 -4.63 -20.45
C ALA A 597 -24.42 -3.60 -21.47
N SER A 598 -24.96 -4.09 -22.59
CA SER A 598 -25.54 -3.24 -23.65
C SER A 598 -26.71 -2.41 -23.14
N ASP A 599 -27.64 -3.04 -22.39
CA ASP A 599 -28.81 -2.34 -21.82
C ASP A 599 -28.40 -1.29 -20.80
N ARG A 600 -27.43 -1.61 -19.92
CA ARG A 600 -26.94 -0.68 -18.91
C ARG A 600 -26.25 0.53 -19.54
N LEU A 601 -25.42 0.33 -20.57
CA LEU A 601 -24.80 1.42 -21.32
C LEU A 601 -25.86 2.32 -21.98
N ALA A 602 -26.86 1.73 -22.63
CA ALA A 602 -27.93 2.48 -23.25
C ALA A 602 -28.76 3.25 -22.21
N ALA A 603 -29.09 2.65 -21.08
CA ALA A 603 -29.89 3.29 -20.00
C ALA A 603 -29.11 4.41 -19.29
N ASP A 604 -27.83 4.23 -19.03
CA ASP A 604 -27.03 5.22 -18.30
C ASP A 604 -26.55 6.36 -19.20
N PHE A 605 -26.22 6.07 -20.49
CA PHE A 605 -25.52 7.01 -21.40
C PHE A 605 -26.27 7.26 -22.73
N GLY A 606 -27.37 6.61 -22.98
CA GLY A 606 -28.21 6.82 -24.17
C GLY A 606 -27.94 5.86 -25.33
N ASP A 607 -26.75 5.29 -25.45
CA ASP A 607 -26.36 4.29 -26.48
C ASP A 607 -25.32 3.34 -25.88
N TRP A 608 -25.36 2.06 -26.25
CA TRP A 608 -24.33 1.09 -25.90
C TRP A 608 -22.96 1.44 -26.54
N ARG A 609 -22.95 2.21 -27.63
CA ARG A 609 -21.73 2.73 -28.30
C ARG A 609 -21.19 3.97 -27.60
N THR A 610 -21.23 4.01 -26.29
CA THR A 610 -20.67 5.14 -25.53
C THR A 610 -19.14 5.03 -25.45
N PRO A 611 -18.38 6.05 -25.88
CA PRO A 611 -16.90 6.06 -25.75
C PRO A 611 -16.45 5.94 -24.30
N TRP A 612 -15.40 5.16 -24.06
CA TRP A 612 -14.88 4.87 -22.71
C TRP A 612 -14.54 6.14 -21.91
N GLY A 613 -13.94 7.14 -22.55
CA GLY A 613 -13.60 8.40 -21.87
C GLY A 613 -14.80 9.27 -21.47
N GLN A 614 -16.03 8.97 -21.94
CA GLN A 614 -17.24 9.60 -21.41
C GLN A 614 -17.66 8.98 -20.08
N ILE A 615 -17.29 7.73 -19.84
CA ILE A 615 -17.63 6.94 -18.66
C ILE A 615 -16.53 7.06 -17.61
N ASN A 616 -15.28 6.82 -17.98
CA ASN A 616 -14.13 6.65 -17.10
C ASN A 616 -13.43 8.00 -16.86
N ARG A 617 -13.51 8.52 -15.62
CA ARG A 617 -13.22 9.93 -15.33
C ARG A 617 -12.31 10.11 -14.12
N PHE A 618 -11.39 11.04 -14.21
CA PHE A 618 -10.69 11.61 -13.06
C PHE A 618 -11.41 12.89 -12.60
N GLN A 619 -11.69 12.97 -11.30
CA GLN A 619 -12.29 14.15 -10.68
C GLN A 619 -11.69 14.34 -9.29
N ARG A 620 -11.35 15.58 -8.93
CA ARG A 620 -10.94 15.99 -7.60
C ARG A 620 -11.65 17.30 -7.28
N ASN A 621 -12.65 17.25 -6.40
CA ASN A 621 -13.57 18.36 -6.16
C ASN A 621 -13.16 19.22 -4.95
N ASP A 622 -12.52 18.60 -3.98
CA ASP A 622 -12.17 19.23 -2.69
C ASP A 622 -10.96 18.53 -2.05
N GLY A 623 -10.51 19.05 -0.89
CA GLY A 623 -9.41 18.49 -0.11
C GLY A 623 -9.82 17.34 0.84
N ALA A 624 -11.03 16.81 0.75
CA ALA A 624 -11.47 15.72 1.62
C ALA A 624 -10.64 14.44 1.39
N ILE A 625 -10.36 13.70 2.46
CA ILE A 625 -9.67 12.42 2.38
C ILE A 625 -10.52 11.40 1.62
N VAL A 626 -11.81 11.34 1.95
CA VAL A 626 -12.80 10.54 1.23
C VAL A 626 -13.45 11.43 0.18
N GLN A 627 -13.10 11.20 -1.08
CA GLN A 627 -13.59 11.98 -2.22
C GLN A 627 -15.07 11.71 -2.50
N THR A 628 -15.80 12.77 -2.85
CA THR A 628 -17.16 12.70 -3.37
C THR A 628 -17.19 13.11 -4.84
N PHE A 629 -18.04 12.45 -5.63
CA PHE A 629 -18.10 12.65 -7.08
C PHE A 629 -19.46 13.15 -7.54
N ASP A 630 -19.45 13.94 -8.62
CA ASP A 630 -20.63 14.59 -9.15
C ASP A 630 -20.54 14.66 -10.69
N ASP A 631 -21.51 14.03 -11.38
CA ASP A 631 -21.57 14.00 -12.85
C ASP A 631 -21.73 15.37 -13.49
N THR A 632 -22.23 16.38 -12.74
CA THR A 632 -22.45 17.75 -13.20
C THR A 632 -21.19 18.61 -13.14
N LYS A 633 -20.18 18.21 -12.35
CA LYS A 633 -18.91 18.93 -12.21
C LYS A 633 -17.91 18.53 -13.29
N PRO A 634 -16.95 19.40 -13.60
CA PRO A 634 -15.86 19.09 -14.52
C PRO A 634 -15.09 17.83 -14.11
N SER A 635 -14.70 17.04 -15.10
CA SER A 635 -13.85 15.85 -14.91
C SER A 635 -13.05 15.56 -16.18
N ILE A 636 -11.94 14.85 -16.03
CA ILE A 636 -10.99 14.56 -17.11
C ILE A 636 -11.22 13.13 -17.61
N PRO A 637 -11.37 12.89 -18.94
CA PRO A 637 -11.43 11.54 -19.48
C PRO A 637 -10.09 10.82 -19.26
N VAL A 638 -10.16 9.58 -18.76
CA VAL A 638 -8.99 8.71 -18.58
C VAL A 638 -9.13 7.51 -19.51
N PRO A 639 -8.17 7.29 -20.44
CA PRO A 639 -8.25 6.18 -21.40
C PRO A 639 -7.95 4.81 -20.79
N PHE A 640 -7.18 4.76 -19.68
CA PHE A 640 -6.73 3.51 -19.07
C PHE A 640 -7.92 2.70 -18.54
N ALA A 641 -7.79 1.38 -18.54
CA ALA A 641 -8.76 0.49 -17.90
C ALA A 641 -8.23 0.00 -16.54
N SER A 642 -9.06 -0.78 -15.85
CA SER A 642 -8.68 -1.48 -14.62
C SER A 642 -7.53 -2.47 -14.87
N GLY A 643 -6.59 -2.55 -13.93
CA GLY A 643 -5.57 -3.60 -13.88
C GLY A 643 -6.14 -5.01 -13.84
N GLN A 644 -7.38 -5.16 -13.40
CA GLN A 644 -8.15 -6.40 -13.47
C GLN A 644 -8.25 -6.96 -14.90
N TRP A 645 -8.36 -6.11 -15.90
CA TRP A 645 -8.45 -6.53 -17.29
C TRP A 645 -7.08 -6.64 -17.98
N GLY A 646 -5.99 -6.53 -17.19
CA GLY A 646 -4.61 -6.63 -17.70
C GLY A 646 -4.02 -5.30 -18.12
N SER A 647 -4.67 -4.18 -17.86
CA SER A 647 -4.08 -2.85 -18.10
C SER A 647 -2.87 -2.63 -17.19
N LEU A 648 -1.70 -2.34 -17.77
CA LEU A 648 -0.51 -1.95 -17.00
C LEU A 648 -0.69 -0.54 -16.45
N ALA A 649 -1.16 0.41 -17.27
CA ALA A 649 -1.64 1.70 -16.78
C ALA A 649 -2.99 1.46 -16.08
N SER A 650 -2.96 1.25 -14.76
CA SER A 650 -4.12 0.90 -13.96
C SER A 650 -4.88 2.14 -13.51
N PHE A 651 -6.21 2.11 -13.67
CA PHE A 651 -7.12 3.15 -13.20
C PHE A 651 -8.34 2.49 -12.54
N GLY A 652 -8.37 2.49 -11.22
CA GLY A 652 -9.42 1.92 -10.39
C GLY A 652 -10.61 2.87 -10.29
N ALA A 653 -11.54 2.74 -11.24
CA ALA A 653 -12.72 3.55 -11.32
C ALA A 653 -13.98 2.71 -11.15
N ARG A 654 -14.98 3.28 -10.51
CA ARG A 654 -16.30 2.68 -10.32
C ARG A 654 -17.40 3.73 -10.27
N ARG A 655 -18.63 3.28 -10.35
CA ARG A 655 -19.80 4.10 -10.08
C ARG A 655 -19.93 4.36 -8.57
N TYR A 656 -20.32 5.58 -8.22
CA TYR A 656 -20.60 6.00 -6.85
C TYR A 656 -22.09 6.36 -6.69
N PRO A 657 -22.62 6.42 -5.46
CA PRO A 657 -24.00 6.84 -5.23
C PRO A 657 -24.28 8.20 -5.88
N GLY A 658 -25.34 8.26 -6.69
CA GLY A 658 -25.75 9.48 -7.41
C GLY A 658 -25.02 9.73 -8.73
N THR A 659 -24.02 8.88 -9.13
CA THR A 659 -23.32 9.03 -10.41
C THR A 659 -23.72 7.94 -11.41
N LYS A 660 -23.60 8.24 -12.71
CA LYS A 660 -23.61 7.27 -13.81
C LYS A 660 -22.20 6.97 -14.29
N LYS A 661 -21.33 8.00 -14.31
CA LYS A 661 -19.92 7.87 -14.68
C LYS A 661 -19.13 7.10 -13.63
N TYR A 662 -18.03 6.55 -14.07
CA TYR A 662 -17.04 5.89 -13.22
C TYR A 662 -15.96 6.89 -12.84
N TYR A 663 -15.68 7.00 -11.56
CA TYR A 663 -14.64 7.89 -11.04
C TYR A 663 -13.51 7.08 -10.38
N GLY A 664 -12.27 7.40 -10.78
CA GLY A 664 -11.09 6.75 -10.25
C GLY A 664 -10.69 7.30 -8.90
N THR A 665 -10.26 6.41 -7.99
CA THR A 665 -9.71 6.74 -6.67
C THR A 665 -8.38 6.06 -6.39
N SER A 666 -8.00 5.09 -7.21
CA SER A 666 -6.79 4.28 -7.06
C SER A 666 -6.23 3.88 -8.43
N GLY A 667 -5.04 3.29 -8.44
CA GLY A 667 -4.32 2.93 -9.66
C GLY A 667 -2.97 3.61 -9.70
N ASN A 668 -2.46 3.96 -10.88
CA ASN A 668 -1.21 4.71 -11.04
C ASN A 668 -1.24 5.96 -10.16
N SER A 669 -0.72 5.88 -8.94
CA SER A 669 -0.75 7.01 -7.99
C SER A 669 0.48 7.90 -8.14
N PHE A 670 1.62 7.28 -8.41
CA PHE A 670 2.90 7.90 -8.77
C PHE A 670 3.55 7.03 -9.84
N VAL A 671 4.02 7.63 -10.93
CA VAL A 671 4.75 6.92 -11.97
C VAL A 671 6.07 7.61 -12.19
N ALA A 672 7.17 6.87 -12.07
CA ALA A 672 8.49 7.38 -12.42
C ALA A 672 9.26 6.36 -13.26
N VAL A 673 10.06 6.87 -14.20
CA VAL A 673 11.07 6.12 -14.94
C VAL A 673 12.42 6.76 -14.69
N VAL A 674 13.34 5.96 -14.15
CA VAL A 674 14.69 6.39 -13.76
C VAL A 674 15.73 5.74 -14.66
N GLU A 675 16.68 6.52 -15.16
CA GLU A 675 17.85 6.09 -15.92
C GLU A 675 19.12 6.29 -15.07
N PHE A 676 19.86 5.21 -14.81
CA PHE A 676 21.10 5.21 -14.03
C PHE A 676 22.31 5.32 -14.94
N GLY A 677 22.53 6.53 -15.49
CA GLY A 677 23.72 6.90 -16.24
C GLY A 677 24.76 7.62 -15.37
N PRO A 678 25.77 8.30 -15.98
CA PRO A 678 26.78 9.08 -15.25
C PRO A 678 26.20 10.16 -14.32
N LYS A 679 25.04 10.68 -14.65
CA LYS A 679 24.10 11.42 -13.79
C LYS A 679 22.75 10.74 -13.89
N VAL A 680 22.11 10.50 -12.76
CA VAL A 680 20.75 9.95 -12.75
C VAL A 680 19.80 10.94 -13.42
N LYS A 681 18.87 10.39 -14.24
CA LYS A 681 17.79 11.15 -14.87
C LYS A 681 16.47 10.47 -14.57
N ALA A 682 15.43 11.24 -14.32
CA ALA A 682 14.12 10.68 -14.08
C ALA A 682 13.01 11.53 -14.69
N LEU A 683 11.93 10.84 -15.07
CA LEU A 683 10.66 11.42 -15.46
C LEU A 683 9.60 10.92 -14.49
N ALA A 684 8.67 11.77 -14.05
CA ALA A 684 7.63 11.37 -13.10
C ALA A 684 6.30 12.09 -13.35
N VAL A 685 5.21 11.53 -12.83
CA VAL A 685 3.90 12.16 -12.73
C VAL A 685 3.15 11.60 -11.53
N SER A 686 2.47 12.47 -10.79
CA SER A 686 1.56 12.10 -9.69
C SER A 686 0.11 12.25 -10.12
N ALA A 687 -0.79 11.41 -9.59
CA ALA A 687 -2.21 11.49 -9.88
C ALA A 687 -2.85 12.72 -9.22
N GLY A 688 -3.10 13.76 -9.99
CA GLY A 688 -3.69 15.01 -9.52
C GLY A 688 -2.68 16.13 -9.38
N GLY A 689 -2.02 16.25 -8.26
CA GLY A 689 -1.04 17.29 -7.89
C GLY A 689 -0.64 17.14 -6.43
N GLU A 690 0.39 17.87 -6.00
CA GLU A 690 1.02 17.66 -4.69
C GLU A 690 0.20 18.24 -3.52
N SER A 691 -0.54 19.31 -3.72
CA SER A 691 -1.25 19.99 -2.62
C SER A 691 -2.61 19.37 -2.30
N GLY A 692 -2.94 19.26 -1.01
CA GLY A 692 -4.29 18.93 -0.51
C GLY A 692 -5.26 20.13 -0.48
N ASP A 693 -4.76 21.35 -0.72
CA ASP A 693 -5.55 22.58 -0.69
C ASP A 693 -6.16 22.88 -2.08
N PRO A 694 -7.51 22.89 -2.22
CA PRO A 694 -8.17 23.23 -3.47
C PRO A 694 -7.85 24.64 -4.02
N ALA A 695 -7.37 25.55 -3.18
CA ALA A 695 -6.97 26.90 -3.59
C ALA A 695 -5.55 26.94 -4.18
N SER A 696 -4.75 25.89 -4.00
CA SER A 696 -3.40 25.76 -4.57
C SER A 696 -3.47 25.46 -6.05
N LYS A 697 -2.57 26.06 -6.84
CA LYS A 697 -2.38 25.68 -8.24
C LYS A 697 -1.91 24.23 -8.39
N HIS A 698 -1.22 23.70 -7.38
CA HIS A 698 -0.73 22.31 -7.33
C HIS A 698 -1.77 21.30 -6.81
N PHE A 699 -3.04 21.69 -6.75
CA PHE A 699 -4.11 20.77 -6.41
C PHE A 699 -4.40 19.75 -7.53
N THR A 700 -4.37 20.19 -8.80
CA THR A 700 -4.69 19.36 -9.96
C THR A 700 -3.82 19.61 -11.20
N ASP A 701 -2.70 20.28 -11.05
CA ASP A 701 -1.84 20.72 -12.18
C ASP A 701 -1.21 19.55 -12.96
N GLN A 702 -1.05 18.36 -12.33
CA GLN A 702 -0.57 17.16 -12.99
C GLN A 702 -1.68 16.28 -13.59
N ALA A 703 -2.97 16.55 -13.28
CA ALA A 703 -4.07 15.65 -13.63
C ALA A 703 -4.25 15.43 -15.15
N GLN A 704 -4.03 16.46 -15.98
CA GLN A 704 -4.10 16.34 -17.43
C GLN A 704 -2.93 15.51 -18.00
N ARG A 705 -1.71 15.73 -17.47
CA ARG A 705 -0.52 14.95 -17.85
C ARG A 705 -0.69 13.49 -17.47
N TYR A 706 -1.17 13.25 -16.23
CA TYR A 706 -1.51 11.92 -15.73
C TYR A 706 -2.47 11.17 -16.68
N ALA A 707 -3.58 11.78 -17.05
CA ALA A 707 -4.58 11.17 -17.93
C ALA A 707 -4.06 10.85 -19.34
N LYS A 708 -2.98 11.51 -19.77
CA LYS A 708 -2.32 11.28 -21.06
C LYS A 708 -1.10 10.37 -20.98
N GLY A 709 -0.65 9.99 -19.79
CA GLY A 709 0.61 9.26 -19.60
C GLY A 709 1.85 10.11 -19.92
N GLU A 710 1.75 11.44 -19.79
CA GLU A 710 2.83 12.39 -20.03
C GLU A 710 3.60 12.68 -18.74
N LEU A 711 4.78 12.09 -18.57
CA LEU A 711 5.64 12.34 -17.43
C LEU A 711 6.41 13.66 -17.61
N ARG A 712 6.69 14.35 -16.50
CA ARG A 712 7.54 15.56 -16.43
C ARG A 712 8.97 15.22 -16.02
N THR A 713 9.92 16.09 -16.32
CA THR A 713 11.29 15.99 -15.83
C THR A 713 11.32 16.13 -14.29
N VAL A 714 12.11 15.28 -13.63
CA VAL A 714 12.45 15.42 -12.22
C VAL A 714 13.70 16.28 -12.11
N TYR A 715 13.66 17.30 -11.28
CA TYR A 715 14.81 18.15 -10.97
C TYR A 715 15.57 17.56 -9.77
N PHE A 716 16.51 16.65 -10.06
CA PHE A 716 17.26 15.94 -9.00
C PHE A 716 18.52 16.71 -8.56
N TYR A 717 19.20 17.37 -9.47
CA TYR A 717 20.42 18.13 -9.17
C TYR A 717 20.12 19.63 -9.05
N PRO A 718 20.87 20.39 -8.21
CA PRO A 718 20.62 21.81 -8.02
C PRO A 718 20.67 22.65 -9.29
N ASP A 719 21.53 22.27 -10.27
CA ASP A 719 21.63 22.93 -11.56
C ASP A 719 20.33 22.79 -12.39
N GLN A 720 19.57 21.72 -12.21
CA GLN A 720 18.29 21.49 -12.89
C GLN A 720 17.15 22.34 -12.31
N LEU A 721 17.28 22.84 -11.07
CA LEU A 721 16.29 23.74 -10.47
C LEU A 721 16.40 25.19 -11.02
N THR A 722 17.50 25.54 -11.72
CA THR A 722 17.67 26.88 -12.28
C THR A 722 16.55 27.23 -13.24
N GLY A 723 15.76 28.24 -12.92
CA GLY A 723 14.59 28.68 -13.69
C GLY A 723 13.28 27.91 -13.37
N HIS A 724 13.34 26.98 -12.44
CA HIS A 724 12.21 26.12 -12.02
C HIS A 724 11.88 26.26 -10.52
N VAL A 725 12.45 27.22 -9.82
CA VAL A 725 12.17 27.51 -8.41
C VAL A 725 10.96 28.42 -8.31
N GLU A 726 9.92 27.96 -7.65
CA GLU A 726 8.76 28.78 -7.30
C GLU A 726 9.03 29.55 -6.01
N ARG A 727 9.58 28.89 -4.99
CA ARG A 727 9.85 29.45 -3.68
C ARG A 727 11.02 28.74 -3.00
N SER A 728 11.88 29.51 -2.30
CA SER A 728 12.90 29.01 -1.37
C SER A 728 12.68 29.67 -0.02
N TYR A 729 12.67 28.90 1.06
CA TYR A 729 12.36 29.36 2.39
C TYR A 729 12.87 28.38 3.46
N ARG A 730 12.85 28.84 4.72
CA ARG A 730 13.09 28.00 5.90
C ARG A 730 11.77 27.70 6.62
N PRO A 731 11.63 26.53 7.27
CA PRO A 731 10.45 26.26 8.08
C PRO A 731 10.15 27.40 9.05
N GLY A 732 8.88 27.84 9.09
CA GLY A 732 8.44 28.96 9.94
C GLY A 732 8.63 30.36 9.35
N GLU A 733 9.29 30.53 8.20
CA GLU A 733 9.27 31.80 7.47
C GLU A 733 7.90 31.98 6.79
N GLY A 734 7.33 33.19 6.86
CA GLY A 734 5.99 33.49 6.35
C GLY A 734 5.86 33.22 4.85
N ARG A 735 4.65 32.82 4.42
CA ARG A 735 4.25 32.68 3.00
C ARG A 735 4.26 34.01 2.28
#